data_ed23788f9525c90c3728ece074fa402a
#
_entry.id   ed23788f9525c90c3728ece074fa402a
#
_cell.length_a   1.000
_cell.length_b   1.000
_cell.length_c   1.000
_cell.angle_alpha   90.00
_cell.angle_beta   90.00
_cell.angle_gamma   90.00
#
_symmetry.space_group_name_H-M   'P 1'
#
loop_
_entity.id
_entity.type
_entity.pdbx_description
1 polymer ?
#
loop_
_entity_poly.entity_id
_entity_poly.type
_entity_poly.pdbx_seq_one_letter_code
_entity_poly.pdbx_strand_id
1 'polypeptide(L)'
;MYLKLDMKCLKDGFLHHIRSIKTGSTLTAISSNQLVNLYSKNGLLREARNVFDEMPERNVYSWNAVIAAYVKFNNVNEARELFKRDNSERDLITYNTLLSGFAKTDGCESEAIEMFGEMHRKEKDEIWIDDFNVTTMVKLSAKLTNVFYGEQLHGVMVKTGNDATKFAVSSLIHMYSKCGKFKEVCNVFNGSSVEFVDSVARNAMTAAYCREGDIDKALGIFWRIPELNDTISWNTLISGYAQNGYEEEALKIAVSMEESGLKWDEHTFAAVLNVLSSLKSLKIGKEVHARVLKNGSYSNKFVSSGIVDVYCKCGNMKYAESAHLLYGFGNLYSTSSMIVGYSSQGKMVEAKRLFDSLSEKNLVVWTAMFLGYLNLRQPDSVLELARDFIANETNVPDSLVMVSVLGACSLQAYMEPGKEIHGHSLRTGILMDKKLVTAFVDMYSKCGNVKYAERIFDSSFERDTVMYNAMIAGCAHHGHEAKSFQLFEDMTEGGFKPDEITFMALLSACRHRGLVLAGEKYFKSMIEAYNISPEAGHYTCMIDLYGKANRLDKAIELMEGIDQVEKDAVILGAFLNACSWNKNTELVKEVEEKLLAIEGSNGSRYIQLANAYASSGRWDEMKRIRHQMRGKELEKFSGCSLAYIDNQVHMFTSSDISHFKTEAIYSMLHFVTKDLSEISEYRI
;
A
#
# COMPACT_ATOMS: atom_id res chain seq x y z
N MET A 1 -33.91 -10.51 -24.69
CA MET A 1 -35.09 -9.89 -25.31
C MET A 1 -34.84 -8.46 -25.78
N TYR A 2 -34.10 -7.65 -25.05
CA TYR A 2 -33.73 -6.25 -25.41
C TYR A 2 -32.90 -6.14 -26.71
N LEU A 3 -31.92 -7.01 -26.95
CA LEU A 3 -31.11 -7.03 -28.18
C LEU A 3 -31.92 -7.31 -29.47
N LYS A 4 -33.04 -8.05 -29.40
CA LYS A 4 -33.89 -8.33 -30.57
C LYS A 4 -34.81 -7.16 -30.97
N LEU A 5 -35.22 -6.32 -30.01
CA LEU A 5 -36.00 -5.11 -30.28
C LEU A 5 -35.14 -4.01 -30.94
N ASP A 6 -33.89 -3.82 -30.48
CA ASP A 6 -32.99 -2.84 -31.07
C ASP A 6 -32.59 -3.18 -32.51
N MET A 7 -32.36 -4.45 -32.81
CA MET A 7 -32.06 -4.90 -34.18
C MET A 7 -33.19 -4.65 -35.18
N LYS A 8 -34.46 -4.72 -34.73
CA LYS A 8 -35.62 -4.43 -35.61
C LYS A 8 -35.75 -2.94 -35.89
N CYS A 9 -35.62 -2.09 -34.85
CA CYS A 9 -35.57 -0.63 -34.98
C CYS A 9 -34.40 -0.16 -35.85
N LEU A 10 -33.22 -0.78 -35.71
CA LEU A 10 -32.06 -0.48 -36.54
C LEU A 10 -32.31 -0.83 -38.03
N LYS A 11 -32.92 -2.01 -38.31
CA LYS A 11 -33.29 -2.40 -39.67
C LYS A 11 -34.28 -1.44 -40.30
N ASP A 12 -35.31 -1.05 -39.56
CA ASP A 12 -36.35 -0.14 -40.06
C ASP A 12 -35.78 1.28 -40.27
N GLY A 13 -34.95 1.78 -39.37
CA GLY A 13 -34.25 3.05 -39.54
C GLY A 13 -33.28 3.05 -40.73
N PHE A 14 -32.52 1.97 -40.91
CA PHE A 14 -31.61 1.79 -42.04
C PHE A 14 -32.35 1.72 -43.38
N LEU A 15 -33.49 1.00 -43.44
CA LEU A 15 -34.35 0.95 -44.59
C LEU A 15 -34.97 2.31 -44.95
N HIS A 16 -35.35 3.09 -43.92
CA HIS A 16 -35.85 4.44 -44.13
C HIS A 16 -34.76 5.37 -44.70
N HIS A 17 -33.54 5.28 -44.15
CA HIS A 17 -32.40 6.06 -44.64
C HIS A 17 -32.03 5.68 -46.09
N ILE A 18 -31.98 4.38 -46.45
CA ILE A 18 -31.74 3.93 -47.84
C ILE A 18 -32.83 4.41 -48.79
N ARG A 19 -34.09 4.38 -48.36
CA ARG A 19 -35.21 4.89 -49.21
C ARG A 19 -35.06 6.38 -49.47
N SER A 20 -34.74 7.17 -48.46
CA SER A 20 -34.51 8.61 -48.57
C SER A 20 -33.38 8.93 -49.57
N ILE A 21 -32.24 8.23 -49.46
CA ILE A 21 -31.14 8.35 -50.41
C ILE A 21 -31.54 7.98 -51.82
N LYS A 22 -32.30 6.87 -52.00
CA LYS A 22 -32.74 6.39 -53.34
C LYS A 22 -33.78 7.29 -54.00
N THR A 23 -34.63 7.93 -53.20
CA THR A 23 -35.67 8.81 -53.72
C THR A 23 -35.20 10.28 -53.87
N GLY A 24 -34.02 10.60 -53.44
CA GLY A 24 -33.49 11.98 -53.44
C GLY A 24 -34.29 12.93 -52.53
N SER A 25 -35.12 12.37 -51.62
CA SER A 25 -35.90 13.19 -50.69
C SER A 25 -35.01 13.69 -49.57
N THR A 26 -34.99 15.02 -49.37
CA THR A 26 -34.27 15.62 -48.22
C THR A 26 -34.89 15.19 -46.91
N LEU A 27 -34.07 14.61 -46.03
CA LEU A 27 -34.50 14.27 -44.69
C LEU A 27 -34.83 15.54 -43.91
N THR A 28 -35.98 15.56 -43.24
CA THR A 28 -36.28 16.67 -42.31
C THR A 28 -35.34 16.64 -41.13
N ALA A 29 -35.08 17.77 -40.51
CA ALA A 29 -34.22 17.86 -39.32
C ALA A 29 -34.63 16.89 -38.18
N ILE A 30 -35.94 16.65 -38.03
CA ILE A 30 -36.50 15.69 -37.07
C ILE A 30 -36.11 14.26 -37.42
N SER A 31 -36.27 13.86 -38.68
CA SER A 31 -35.93 12.50 -39.15
C SER A 31 -34.42 12.24 -39.06
N SER A 32 -33.61 13.23 -39.41
CA SER A 32 -32.15 13.15 -39.30
C SER A 32 -31.70 13.00 -37.85
N ASN A 33 -32.26 13.78 -36.92
CA ASN A 33 -31.98 13.65 -35.50
C ASN A 33 -32.37 12.27 -34.93
N GLN A 34 -33.50 11.70 -35.39
CA GLN A 34 -33.90 10.34 -35.03
C GLN A 34 -32.90 9.30 -35.53
N LEU A 35 -32.39 9.44 -36.76
CA LEU A 35 -31.39 8.55 -37.35
C LEU A 35 -30.02 8.69 -36.62
N VAL A 36 -29.58 9.91 -36.33
CA VAL A 36 -28.37 10.15 -35.54
C VAL A 36 -28.47 9.44 -34.20
N ASN A 37 -29.59 9.61 -33.48
CA ASN A 37 -29.80 8.95 -32.19
C ASN A 37 -29.86 7.41 -32.33
N LEU A 38 -30.48 6.88 -33.38
CA LEU A 38 -30.55 5.43 -33.63
C LEU A 38 -29.17 4.83 -33.88
N TYR A 39 -28.38 5.45 -34.77
CA TYR A 39 -27.00 5.00 -35.05
C TYR A 39 -26.11 5.13 -33.83
N SER A 40 -26.23 6.21 -33.09
CA SER A 40 -25.49 6.45 -31.85
C SER A 40 -25.77 5.42 -30.76
N LYS A 41 -27.05 5.04 -30.58
CA LYS A 41 -27.44 3.99 -29.61
C LYS A 41 -26.81 2.62 -29.94
N ASN A 42 -26.58 2.35 -31.20
CA ASN A 42 -26.04 1.08 -31.71
C ASN A 42 -24.52 1.14 -31.94
N GLY A 43 -23.83 2.20 -31.57
CA GLY A 43 -22.37 2.33 -31.69
C GLY A 43 -21.85 2.64 -33.10
N LEU A 44 -22.75 2.95 -34.03
CA LEU A 44 -22.43 3.26 -35.43
C LEU A 44 -22.12 4.76 -35.58
N LEU A 45 -21.00 5.22 -34.96
CA LEU A 45 -20.66 6.64 -34.90
C LEU A 45 -20.37 7.26 -36.26
N ARG A 46 -19.80 6.47 -37.19
CA ARG A 46 -19.46 6.92 -38.52
C ARG A 46 -20.74 7.22 -39.35
N GLU A 47 -21.71 6.37 -39.25
CA GLU A 47 -23.02 6.52 -39.90
C GLU A 47 -23.81 7.68 -39.28
N ALA A 48 -23.77 7.83 -37.95
CA ALA A 48 -24.36 8.97 -37.23
C ALA A 48 -23.75 10.28 -37.72
N ARG A 49 -22.41 10.30 -37.91
CA ARG A 49 -21.69 11.47 -38.40
C ARG A 49 -22.07 11.80 -39.84
N ASN A 50 -22.12 10.82 -40.74
CA ASN A 50 -22.49 11.02 -42.14
C ASN A 50 -23.88 11.64 -42.23
N VAL A 51 -24.88 11.12 -41.52
CA VAL A 51 -26.23 11.71 -41.47
C VAL A 51 -26.21 13.14 -41.00
N PHE A 52 -25.42 13.45 -39.96
CA PHE A 52 -25.28 14.80 -39.43
C PHE A 52 -24.63 15.76 -40.45
N ASP A 53 -23.57 15.30 -41.14
CA ASP A 53 -22.85 16.13 -42.12
C ASP A 53 -23.68 16.38 -43.39
N GLU A 54 -24.63 15.48 -43.74
CA GLU A 54 -25.57 15.61 -44.87
C GLU A 54 -26.80 16.49 -44.55
N MET A 55 -26.99 16.90 -43.27
CA MET A 55 -28.13 17.75 -42.88
C MET A 55 -28.02 19.13 -43.50
N PRO A 56 -29.07 19.63 -44.24
CA PRO A 56 -29.07 20.97 -44.83
C PRO A 56 -29.08 22.08 -43.77
N GLU A 57 -29.84 21.87 -42.70
CA GLU A 57 -29.95 22.77 -41.56
C GLU A 57 -29.71 21.99 -40.25
N ARG A 58 -28.80 22.48 -39.44
CA ARG A 58 -28.46 21.90 -38.14
C ARG A 58 -28.94 22.82 -37.03
N ASN A 59 -29.70 22.25 -36.10
CA ASN A 59 -30.16 22.98 -34.90
C ASN A 59 -29.39 22.44 -33.65
N VAL A 60 -29.60 23.09 -32.53
CA VAL A 60 -28.97 22.74 -31.25
C VAL A 60 -29.18 21.25 -30.90
N TYR A 61 -30.34 20.69 -31.19
CA TYR A 61 -30.62 19.26 -30.96
C TYR A 61 -29.75 18.35 -31.82
N SER A 62 -29.46 18.73 -33.06
CA SER A 62 -28.58 17.98 -33.96
C SER A 62 -27.16 17.94 -33.45
N TRP A 63 -26.66 19.08 -33.01
CA TRP A 63 -25.32 19.20 -32.39
C TRP A 63 -25.24 18.40 -31.10
N ASN A 64 -26.19 18.55 -30.17
CA ASN A 64 -26.23 17.82 -28.92
C ASN A 64 -26.29 16.30 -29.12
N ALA A 65 -27.07 15.81 -30.11
CA ALA A 65 -27.18 14.39 -30.41
C ALA A 65 -25.84 13.77 -30.84
N VAL A 66 -25.09 14.45 -31.71
CA VAL A 66 -23.80 13.97 -32.22
C VAL A 66 -22.72 14.09 -31.15
N ILE A 67 -22.64 15.21 -30.43
CA ILE A 67 -21.69 15.41 -29.32
C ILE A 67 -21.93 14.34 -28.26
N ALA A 68 -23.17 14.11 -27.82
CA ALA A 68 -23.51 13.08 -26.85
C ALA A 68 -23.13 11.66 -27.32
N ALA A 69 -23.27 11.39 -28.62
CA ALA A 69 -22.83 10.12 -29.20
C ALA A 69 -21.32 9.91 -29.03
N TYR A 70 -20.52 10.89 -29.42
CA TYR A 70 -19.06 10.79 -29.30
C TYR A 70 -18.60 10.72 -27.84
N VAL A 71 -19.20 11.48 -26.94
CA VAL A 71 -18.93 11.41 -25.49
C VAL A 71 -19.26 10.03 -24.93
N LYS A 72 -20.42 9.46 -25.31
CA LYS A 72 -20.85 8.13 -24.83
C LYS A 72 -19.87 7.01 -25.19
N PHE A 73 -19.24 7.09 -26.34
CA PHE A 73 -18.26 6.10 -26.81
C PHE A 73 -16.80 6.51 -26.55
N ASN A 74 -16.59 7.41 -25.60
CA ASN A 74 -15.27 7.86 -25.13
C ASN A 74 -14.38 8.49 -26.21
N ASN A 75 -14.99 9.01 -27.28
CA ASN A 75 -14.28 9.75 -28.32
C ASN A 75 -14.40 11.25 -28.11
N VAL A 76 -13.83 11.71 -27.01
CA VAL A 76 -13.99 13.09 -26.51
C VAL A 76 -13.28 14.12 -27.39
N ASN A 77 -12.23 13.73 -28.11
CA ASN A 77 -11.52 14.61 -29.03
C ASN A 77 -12.40 15.06 -30.20
N GLU A 78 -13.14 14.12 -30.81
CA GLU A 78 -14.10 14.44 -31.87
C GLU A 78 -15.26 15.29 -31.35
N ALA A 79 -15.75 15.01 -30.15
CA ALA A 79 -16.78 15.81 -29.50
C ALA A 79 -16.30 17.27 -29.28
N ARG A 80 -15.02 17.45 -28.87
CA ARG A 80 -14.37 18.76 -28.71
C ARG A 80 -14.28 19.52 -30.03
N GLU A 81 -13.87 18.84 -31.12
CA GLU A 81 -13.78 19.44 -32.44
C GLU A 81 -15.14 19.88 -32.96
N LEU A 82 -16.18 19.08 -32.73
CA LEU A 82 -17.55 19.44 -33.06
C LEU A 82 -18.01 20.66 -32.27
N PHE A 83 -17.75 20.70 -31.00
CA PHE A 83 -18.07 21.84 -30.14
C PHE A 83 -17.38 23.12 -30.62
N LYS A 84 -16.12 23.07 -31.07
CA LYS A 84 -15.40 24.24 -31.60
C LYS A 84 -15.95 24.73 -32.94
N ARG A 85 -16.46 23.83 -33.77
CA ARG A 85 -17.04 24.17 -35.10
C ARG A 85 -18.41 24.80 -35.02
N ASP A 86 -19.10 24.61 -33.92
CA ASP A 86 -20.45 25.16 -33.73
C ASP A 86 -20.35 26.66 -33.35
N ASN A 87 -20.83 27.50 -34.26
CA ASN A 87 -21.02 28.92 -34.04
C ASN A 87 -22.47 29.26 -33.65
N SER A 88 -23.36 28.28 -33.50
CA SER A 88 -24.73 28.45 -33.08
C SER A 88 -24.86 28.77 -31.56
N GLU A 89 -26.02 29.14 -31.14
CA GLU A 89 -26.36 29.36 -29.71
C GLU A 89 -26.25 27.99 -28.98
N ARG A 90 -25.19 27.81 -28.19
CA ARG A 90 -24.97 26.65 -27.37
C ARG A 90 -25.84 26.71 -26.13
N ASP A 91 -26.56 25.65 -25.84
CA ASP A 91 -27.41 25.56 -24.65
C ASP A 91 -26.69 24.86 -23.48
N LEU A 92 -27.31 24.88 -22.31
CA LEU A 92 -26.82 24.25 -21.10
C LEU A 92 -26.58 22.72 -21.29
N ILE A 93 -27.39 22.07 -22.14
CA ILE A 93 -27.28 20.61 -22.42
C ILE A 93 -25.98 20.32 -23.17
N THR A 94 -25.59 21.18 -24.12
CA THR A 94 -24.32 21.05 -24.86
C THR A 94 -23.13 21.09 -23.90
N TYR A 95 -23.11 22.11 -23.01
CA TYR A 95 -22.05 22.26 -22.02
C TYR A 95 -22.01 21.10 -21.01
N ASN A 96 -23.16 20.72 -20.45
CA ASN A 96 -23.25 19.62 -19.49
C ASN A 96 -22.81 18.27 -20.09
N THR A 97 -23.16 18.03 -21.37
CA THR A 97 -22.76 16.81 -22.07
C THR A 97 -21.24 16.72 -22.22
N LEU A 98 -20.61 17.80 -22.67
CA LEU A 98 -19.16 17.86 -22.88
C LEU A 98 -18.42 17.85 -21.56
N LEU A 99 -18.88 18.63 -20.56
CA LEU A 99 -18.33 18.65 -19.21
C LEU A 99 -18.30 17.25 -18.59
N SER A 100 -19.42 16.51 -18.73
CA SER A 100 -19.49 15.11 -18.26
C SER A 100 -18.51 14.20 -19.03
N GLY A 101 -18.27 14.45 -20.30
CA GLY A 101 -17.28 13.76 -21.11
C GLY A 101 -15.86 14.01 -20.65
N PHE A 102 -15.49 15.28 -20.50
CA PHE A 102 -14.16 15.67 -20.01
C PHE A 102 -13.89 15.16 -18.60
N ALA A 103 -14.85 15.27 -17.68
CA ALA A 103 -14.70 14.82 -16.30
C ALA A 103 -14.49 13.30 -16.18
N LYS A 104 -15.00 12.51 -17.12
CA LYS A 104 -14.85 11.05 -17.13
C LYS A 104 -13.59 10.56 -17.81
N THR A 105 -13.03 11.33 -18.75
CA THR A 105 -11.89 10.94 -19.58
C THR A 105 -10.59 11.35 -18.88
N ASP A 106 -9.67 10.40 -18.73
CA ASP A 106 -8.37 10.68 -18.14
C ASP A 106 -7.54 11.58 -19.07
N GLY A 107 -6.90 12.59 -18.50
CA GLY A 107 -6.12 13.59 -19.22
C GLY A 107 -6.90 14.78 -19.77
N CYS A 108 -8.22 14.86 -19.52
CA CYS A 108 -9.09 15.99 -19.91
C CYS A 108 -9.64 16.77 -18.70
N GLU A 109 -9.04 16.58 -17.52
CA GLU A 109 -9.51 17.19 -16.28
C GLU A 109 -9.37 18.71 -16.28
N SER A 110 -8.29 19.23 -16.86
CA SER A 110 -8.04 20.66 -17.00
C SER A 110 -9.09 21.34 -17.87
N GLU A 111 -9.48 20.71 -18.96
CA GLU A 111 -10.51 21.21 -19.85
C GLU A 111 -11.90 21.22 -19.19
N ALA A 112 -12.19 20.22 -18.35
CA ALA A 112 -13.43 20.21 -17.56
C ALA A 112 -13.47 21.41 -16.59
N ILE A 113 -12.38 21.69 -15.90
CA ILE A 113 -12.27 22.82 -14.96
C ILE A 113 -12.40 24.17 -15.71
N GLU A 114 -11.73 24.30 -16.84
CA GLU A 114 -11.78 25.51 -17.66
C GLU A 114 -13.19 25.77 -18.19
N MET A 115 -13.85 24.73 -18.73
CA MET A 115 -15.23 24.79 -19.24
C MET A 115 -16.21 25.18 -18.12
N PHE A 116 -16.09 24.59 -16.94
CA PHE A 116 -16.93 24.96 -15.79
C PHE A 116 -16.68 26.42 -15.37
N GLY A 117 -15.44 26.87 -15.41
CA GLY A 117 -15.10 28.28 -15.17
C GLY A 117 -15.70 29.24 -16.22
N GLU A 118 -15.81 28.81 -17.48
CA GLU A 118 -16.52 29.57 -18.53
C GLU A 118 -18.03 29.66 -18.25
N MET A 119 -18.64 28.53 -17.86
CA MET A 119 -20.08 28.52 -17.49
C MET A 119 -20.36 29.44 -16.30
N HIS A 120 -19.51 29.43 -15.29
CA HIS A 120 -19.66 30.32 -14.12
C HIS A 120 -19.51 31.82 -14.45
N ARG A 121 -18.69 32.14 -15.42
CA ARG A 121 -18.54 33.53 -15.89
C ARG A 121 -19.75 34.07 -16.67
N LYS A 122 -20.48 33.17 -17.34
CA LYS A 122 -21.70 33.50 -18.11
C LYS A 122 -22.95 33.66 -17.23
N GLU A 123 -22.88 33.26 -15.96
CA GLU A 123 -24.00 33.26 -15.01
C GLU A 123 -24.63 34.67 -14.78
N LYS A 124 -23.96 35.74 -15.21
CA LYS A 124 -24.49 37.11 -15.05
C LYS A 124 -25.72 37.41 -15.92
N ASP A 125 -25.92 36.65 -16.99
CA ASP A 125 -27.00 36.93 -17.95
C ASP A 125 -28.03 35.76 -18.01
N GLU A 126 -27.66 34.49 -17.66
CA GLU A 126 -28.53 33.31 -17.66
C GLU A 126 -28.02 32.28 -16.62
N ILE A 127 -28.91 31.44 -16.06
CA ILE A 127 -28.54 30.40 -15.09
C ILE A 127 -27.81 29.25 -15.82
N TRP A 128 -26.47 29.27 -15.79
CA TRP A 128 -25.63 28.25 -16.41
C TRP A 128 -25.10 27.20 -15.42
N ILE A 129 -25.32 27.41 -14.12
CA ILE A 129 -24.98 26.46 -13.05
C ILE A 129 -26.25 25.75 -12.58
N ASP A 130 -26.26 24.45 -12.76
CA ASP A 130 -27.32 23.58 -12.27
C ASP A 130 -26.77 22.46 -11.36
N ASP A 131 -27.65 21.71 -10.73
CA ASP A 131 -27.28 20.58 -9.87
C ASP A 131 -26.41 19.54 -10.61
N PHE A 132 -26.65 19.33 -11.92
CA PHE A 132 -25.92 18.34 -12.71
C PHE A 132 -24.44 18.72 -12.94
N ASN A 133 -24.17 19.97 -13.35
CA ASN A 133 -22.80 20.38 -13.65
C ASN A 133 -21.95 20.52 -12.39
N VAL A 134 -22.51 21.07 -11.29
CA VAL A 134 -21.79 21.18 -10.02
C VAL A 134 -21.50 19.80 -9.42
N THR A 135 -22.49 18.88 -9.41
CA THR A 135 -22.26 17.50 -8.95
C THR A 135 -21.25 16.74 -9.80
N THR A 136 -21.22 17.01 -11.12
CA THR A 136 -20.20 16.45 -12.02
C THR A 136 -18.80 16.93 -11.62
N MET A 137 -18.63 18.21 -11.31
CA MET A 137 -17.35 18.77 -10.87
C MET A 137 -16.94 18.31 -9.47
N VAL A 138 -17.90 18.13 -8.55
CA VAL A 138 -17.64 17.51 -7.24
C VAL A 138 -17.12 16.08 -7.39
N LYS A 139 -17.70 15.29 -8.32
CA LYS A 139 -17.19 13.94 -8.64
C LYS A 139 -15.80 13.98 -9.26
N LEU A 140 -15.50 14.98 -10.09
CA LEU A 140 -14.15 15.19 -10.63
C LEU A 140 -13.16 15.55 -9.51
N SER A 141 -13.54 16.43 -8.59
CA SER A 141 -12.73 16.74 -7.40
C SER A 141 -12.43 15.50 -6.57
N ALA A 142 -13.41 14.60 -6.40
CA ALA A 142 -13.21 13.30 -5.74
C ALA A 142 -12.23 12.40 -6.49
N LYS A 143 -12.30 12.38 -7.84
CA LYS A 143 -11.34 11.63 -8.69
C LYS A 143 -9.92 12.15 -8.55
N LEU A 144 -9.76 13.47 -8.51
CA LEU A 144 -8.47 14.16 -8.35
C LEU A 144 -7.98 14.22 -6.90
N THR A 145 -8.77 13.77 -5.94
CA THR A 145 -8.51 13.93 -4.49
C THR A 145 -8.17 15.37 -4.09
N ASN A 146 -8.73 16.36 -4.82
CA ASN A 146 -8.48 17.77 -4.58
C ASN A 146 -9.55 18.37 -3.66
N VAL A 147 -9.27 18.34 -2.36
CA VAL A 147 -10.18 18.83 -1.33
C VAL A 147 -10.48 20.35 -1.47
N PHE A 148 -9.46 21.14 -1.78
CA PHE A 148 -9.61 22.61 -1.93
C PHE A 148 -10.64 22.96 -3.00
N TYR A 149 -10.56 22.30 -4.14
CA TYR A 149 -11.52 22.51 -5.21
C TYR A 149 -12.91 22.01 -4.82
N GLY A 150 -12.97 20.86 -4.14
CA GLY A 150 -14.22 20.31 -3.60
C GLY A 150 -14.91 21.23 -2.60
N GLU A 151 -14.19 21.88 -1.70
CA GLU A 151 -14.72 22.85 -0.74
C GLU A 151 -15.26 24.12 -1.44
N GLN A 152 -14.58 24.59 -2.48
CA GLN A 152 -15.07 25.71 -3.29
C GLN A 152 -16.39 25.35 -3.99
N LEU A 153 -16.49 24.16 -4.59
CA LEU A 153 -17.72 23.67 -5.23
C LEU A 153 -18.86 23.50 -4.22
N HIS A 154 -18.58 22.98 -3.03
CA HIS A 154 -19.55 22.91 -1.95
C HIS A 154 -20.06 24.31 -1.55
N GLY A 155 -19.15 25.28 -1.45
CA GLY A 155 -19.54 26.69 -1.23
C GLY A 155 -20.43 27.29 -2.34
N VAL A 156 -20.20 26.87 -3.61
CA VAL A 156 -21.08 27.25 -4.73
C VAL A 156 -22.45 26.59 -4.56
N MET A 157 -22.51 25.29 -4.24
CA MET A 157 -23.77 24.55 -4.00
C MET A 157 -24.62 25.23 -2.92
N VAL A 158 -24.01 25.56 -1.78
CA VAL A 158 -24.70 26.24 -0.68
C VAL A 158 -25.24 27.63 -1.12
N LYS A 159 -24.45 28.38 -1.89
CA LYS A 159 -24.89 29.74 -2.39
C LYS A 159 -26.02 29.63 -3.41
N THR A 160 -26.03 28.58 -4.23
CA THR A 160 -27.08 28.38 -5.26
C THR A 160 -28.28 27.58 -4.74
N GLY A 161 -28.24 27.09 -3.49
CA GLY A 161 -29.30 26.28 -2.89
C GLY A 161 -29.36 24.84 -3.44
N ASN A 162 -28.31 24.39 -4.10
CA ASN A 162 -28.23 23.05 -4.72
C ASN A 162 -27.57 22.00 -3.80
N ASP A 163 -27.26 22.33 -2.54
CA ASP A 163 -26.58 21.46 -1.57
C ASP A 163 -27.52 20.40 -0.95
N ALA A 164 -28.83 20.61 -1.00
CA ALA A 164 -29.83 19.76 -0.36
C ALA A 164 -30.57 18.82 -1.33
N THR A 165 -29.97 18.48 -2.47
CA THR A 165 -30.52 17.44 -3.36
C THR A 165 -29.90 16.08 -3.09
N LYS A 166 -30.60 14.98 -3.42
CA LYS A 166 -30.06 13.60 -3.27
C LYS A 166 -28.71 13.41 -3.97
N PHE A 167 -28.58 13.98 -5.17
CA PHE A 167 -27.36 13.85 -5.95
C PHE A 167 -26.22 14.69 -5.36
N ALA A 168 -26.52 15.88 -4.84
CA ALA A 168 -25.56 16.75 -4.18
C ALA A 168 -25.01 16.11 -2.92
N VAL A 169 -25.90 15.68 -2.01
CA VAL A 169 -25.54 15.04 -0.75
C VAL A 169 -24.65 13.81 -1.00
N SER A 170 -25.05 12.90 -1.90
CA SER A 170 -24.27 11.70 -2.23
C SER A 170 -22.90 12.05 -2.82
N SER A 171 -22.84 13.08 -3.68
CA SER A 171 -21.58 13.51 -4.33
C SER A 171 -20.62 14.16 -3.34
N LEU A 172 -21.14 15.00 -2.43
CA LEU A 172 -20.34 15.65 -1.38
C LEU A 172 -19.79 14.65 -0.38
N ILE A 173 -20.62 13.70 0.09
CA ILE A 173 -20.18 12.62 0.99
C ILE A 173 -19.09 11.80 0.31
N HIS A 174 -19.27 11.42 -0.96
CA HIS A 174 -18.27 10.68 -1.71
C HIS A 174 -16.97 11.47 -1.86
N MET A 175 -17.04 12.76 -2.21
CA MET A 175 -15.87 13.64 -2.39
C MET A 175 -15.08 13.79 -1.09
N TYR A 176 -15.73 14.19 0.00
CA TYR A 176 -15.05 14.35 1.29
C TYR A 176 -14.50 13.02 1.82
N SER A 177 -15.22 11.91 1.61
CA SER A 177 -14.76 10.57 1.98
C SER A 177 -13.51 10.15 1.20
N LYS A 178 -13.43 10.45 -0.11
CA LYS A 178 -12.24 10.19 -0.94
C LYS A 178 -11.05 11.08 -0.56
N CYS A 179 -11.33 12.32 -0.17
CA CYS A 179 -10.31 13.27 0.26
C CYS A 179 -9.88 13.12 1.74
N GLY A 180 -10.37 12.10 2.45
CA GLY A 180 -9.99 11.84 3.84
C GLY A 180 -10.52 12.85 4.86
N LYS A 181 -11.55 13.65 4.51
CA LYS A 181 -12.16 14.66 5.38
C LYS A 181 -13.37 14.10 6.12
N PHE A 182 -13.12 13.19 7.03
CA PHE A 182 -14.19 12.47 7.75
C PHE A 182 -15.15 13.36 8.52
N LYS A 183 -14.64 14.43 9.15
CA LYS A 183 -15.47 15.39 9.90
C LYS A 183 -16.52 16.06 9.01
N GLU A 184 -16.12 16.46 7.81
CA GLU A 184 -16.98 17.09 6.81
C GLU A 184 -17.99 16.09 6.25
N VAL A 185 -17.60 14.82 6.06
CA VAL A 185 -18.53 13.72 5.72
C VAL A 185 -19.65 13.62 6.76
N CYS A 186 -19.30 13.58 8.05
CA CYS A 186 -20.28 13.55 9.14
C CYS A 186 -21.18 14.80 9.15
N ASN A 187 -20.62 15.98 8.91
CA ASN A 187 -21.38 17.23 8.89
C ASN A 187 -22.43 17.22 7.77
N VAL A 188 -22.04 16.84 6.55
CA VAL A 188 -22.97 16.76 5.41
C VAL A 188 -24.04 15.70 5.65
N PHE A 189 -23.66 14.51 6.13
CA PHE A 189 -24.59 13.42 6.38
C PHE A 189 -25.61 13.74 7.47
N ASN A 190 -25.16 14.30 8.61
CA ASN A 190 -26.02 14.64 9.74
C ASN A 190 -26.86 15.91 9.50
N GLY A 191 -26.37 16.83 8.67
CA GLY A 191 -27.10 18.04 8.27
C GLY A 191 -28.17 17.80 7.21
N SER A 192 -28.13 16.65 6.54
CA SER A 192 -29.09 16.30 5.48
C SER A 192 -30.34 15.60 6.08
N SER A 193 -31.54 15.95 5.54
CA SER A 193 -32.75 15.24 5.92
C SER A 193 -32.71 13.78 5.41
N VAL A 194 -33.38 12.88 6.14
CA VAL A 194 -33.41 11.43 5.84
C VAL A 194 -33.90 11.15 4.41
N GLU A 195 -34.75 12.00 3.86
CA GLU A 195 -35.29 11.89 2.51
C GLU A 195 -34.25 12.09 1.40
N PHE A 196 -33.17 12.82 1.69
CA PHE A 196 -32.08 13.09 0.73
C PHE A 196 -30.91 12.10 0.84
N VAL A 197 -30.94 11.22 1.85
CA VAL A 197 -29.89 10.20 2.03
C VAL A 197 -30.32 8.91 1.31
N ASP A 198 -29.80 8.72 0.11
CA ASP A 198 -30.02 7.50 -0.67
C ASP A 198 -29.07 6.35 -0.29
N SER A 199 -29.17 5.21 -0.96
CA SER A 199 -28.28 4.06 -0.75
C SER A 199 -26.81 4.42 -1.04
N VAL A 200 -26.54 5.28 -2.03
CA VAL A 200 -25.20 5.71 -2.39
C VAL A 200 -24.54 6.53 -1.28
N ALA A 201 -25.28 7.50 -0.72
CA ALA A 201 -24.79 8.31 0.40
C ALA A 201 -24.51 7.45 1.64
N ARG A 202 -25.41 6.48 1.94
CA ARG A 202 -25.23 5.55 3.06
C ARG A 202 -24.05 4.62 2.85
N ASN A 203 -23.89 4.05 1.66
CA ASN A 203 -22.74 3.21 1.34
C ASN A 203 -21.43 3.99 1.46
N ALA A 204 -21.39 5.25 1.00
CA ALA A 204 -20.24 6.11 1.13
C ALA A 204 -19.92 6.43 2.60
N MET A 205 -20.95 6.66 3.43
CA MET A 205 -20.81 6.89 4.87
C MET A 205 -20.35 5.63 5.61
N THR A 206 -20.93 4.46 5.29
CA THR A 206 -20.47 3.16 5.81
C THR A 206 -19.01 2.93 5.50
N ALA A 207 -18.59 3.17 4.22
CA ALA A 207 -17.20 3.06 3.81
C ALA A 207 -16.30 4.07 4.55
N ALA A 208 -16.79 5.26 4.86
CA ALA A 208 -16.03 6.26 5.61
C ALA A 208 -15.78 5.81 7.06
N TYR A 209 -16.82 5.32 7.77
CA TYR A 209 -16.65 4.77 9.11
C TYR A 209 -15.73 3.55 9.13
N CYS A 210 -15.83 2.66 8.15
CA CYS A 210 -14.91 1.52 8.03
C CYS A 210 -13.45 1.97 7.88
N ARG A 211 -13.17 3.05 7.14
CA ARG A 211 -11.80 3.59 6.99
C ARG A 211 -11.25 4.19 8.28
N GLU A 212 -12.13 4.79 9.10
CA GLU A 212 -11.76 5.32 10.41
C GLU A 212 -11.66 4.25 11.50
N GLY A 213 -12.02 3.00 11.17
CA GLY A 213 -12.00 1.89 12.13
C GLY A 213 -13.23 1.81 13.05
N ASP A 214 -14.24 2.68 12.86
CA ASP A 214 -15.46 2.70 13.67
C ASP A 214 -16.51 1.75 13.06
N ILE A 215 -16.25 0.46 13.19
CA ILE A 215 -17.07 -0.61 12.62
C ILE A 215 -18.48 -0.64 13.24
N ASP A 216 -18.62 -0.30 14.51
CA ASP A 216 -19.92 -0.30 15.19
C ASP A 216 -20.87 0.74 14.58
N LYS A 217 -20.38 1.93 14.28
CA LYS A 217 -21.18 2.96 13.61
C LYS A 217 -21.46 2.61 12.14
N ALA A 218 -20.50 2.01 11.43
CA ALA A 218 -20.72 1.50 10.10
C ALA A 218 -21.87 0.49 10.06
N LEU A 219 -21.88 -0.45 11.01
CA LEU A 219 -22.94 -1.45 11.19
C LEU A 219 -24.29 -0.79 11.56
N GLY A 220 -24.26 0.23 12.43
CA GLY A 220 -25.43 0.98 12.81
C GLY A 220 -26.13 1.68 11.62
N ILE A 221 -25.35 2.23 10.70
CA ILE A 221 -25.90 2.83 9.46
C ILE A 221 -26.47 1.75 8.54
N PHE A 222 -25.77 0.64 8.40
CA PHE A 222 -26.19 -0.47 7.54
C PHE A 222 -27.55 -1.04 7.98
N TRP A 223 -27.74 -1.28 9.28
CA TRP A 223 -28.98 -1.87 9.82
C TRP A 223 -30.11 -0.85 10.10
N ARG A 224 -29.87 0.45 9.90
CA ARG A 224 -30.90 1.47 10.14
C ARG A 224 -32.11 1.35 9.23
N ILE A 225 -31.92 0.94 7.96
CA ILE A 225 -32.97 0.71 6.97
C ILE A 225 -32.58 -0.50 6.13
N PRO A 226 -32.83 -1.73 6.61
CA PRO A 226 -32.38 -2.96 5.95
C PRO A 226 -32.94 -3.15 4.53
N GLU A 227 -34.15 -2.65 4.26
CA GLU A 227 -34.86 -2.79 2.98
C GLU A 227 -34.17 -2.05 1.84
N LEU A 228 -33.31 -1.07 2.17
CA LEU A 228 -32.55 -0.32 1.18
C LEU A 228 -31.13 -0.88 0.93
N ASN A 229 -30.77 -1.97 1.59
CA ASN A 229 -29.45 -2.57 1.42
C ASN A 229 -29.42 -3.39 0.14
N ASP A 230 -28.66 -2.90 -0.83
CA ASP A 230 -28.37 -3.57 -2.09
C ASP A 230 -27.06 -4.37 -2.02
N THR A 231 -26.70 -5.07 -3.08
CA THR A 231 -25.44 -5.82 -3.18
C THR A 231 -24.23 -4.93 -2.90
N ILE A 232 -24.26 -3.64 -3.26
CA ILE A 232 -23.15 -2.69 -3.02
C ILE A 232 -23.01 -2.41 -1.53
N SER A 233 -24.15 -2.27 -0.81
CA SER A 233 -24.16 -2.07 0.65
C SER A 233 -23.47 -3.22 1.37
N TRP A 234 -23.82 -4.46 1.01
CA TRP A 234 -23.22 -5.67 1.59
C TRP A 234 -21.73 -5.77 1.25
N ASN A 235 -21.35 -5.56 -0.01
CA ASN A 235 -19.96 -5.59 -0.46
C ASN A 235 -19.09 -4.51 0.23
N THR A 236 -19.68 -3.33 0.49
CA THR A 236 -19.02 -2.26 1.24
C THR A 236 -18.71 -2.69 2.66
N LEU A 237 -19.68 -3.34 3.33
CA LEU A 237 -19.51 -3.81 4.69
C LEU A 237 -18.50 -4.98 4.77
N ILE A 238 -18.59 -5.98 3.87
CA ILE A 238 -17.63 -7.09 3.79
C ILE A 238 -16.20 -6.56 3.64
N SER A 239 -16.01 -5.62 2.70
CA SER A 239 -14.69 -5.02 2.47
C SER A 239 -14.21 -4.18 3.65
N GLY A 240 -15.13 -3.47 4.31
CA GLY A 240 -14.83 -2.67 5.49
C GLY A 240 -14.35 -3.51 6.68
N TYR A 241 -15.02 -4.62 6.97
CA TYR A 241 -14.59 -5.55 8.01
C TYR A 241 -13.22 -6.16 7.68
N ALA A 242 -13.00 -6.59 6.44
CA ALA A 242 -11.73 -7.14 6.00
C ALA A 242 -10.57 -6.13 6.12
N GLN A 243 -10.80 -4.85 5.81
CA GLN A 243 -9.79 -3.79 5.93
C GLN A 243 -9.38 -3.50 7.38
N ASN A 244 -10.24 -3.82 8.33
CA ASN A 244 -10.00 -3.60 9.76
C ASN A 244 -9.53 -4.86 10.51
N GLY A 245 -9.19 -5.94 9.77
CA GLY A 245 -8.68 -7.17 10.38
C GLY A 245 -9.74 -8.07 11.01
N TYR A 246 -11.02 -7.88 10.64
CA TYR A 246 -12.15 -8.70 11.09
C TYR A 246 -12.59 -9.67 9.99
N GLU A 247 -11.67 -10.49 9.49
CA GLU A 247 -11.88 -11.35 8.34
C GLU A 247 -12.94 -12.43 8.58
N GLU A 248 -13.01 -13.00 9.77
CA GLU A 248 -14.01 -14.01 10.11
C GLU A 248 -15.42 -13.43 10.11
N GLU A 249 -15.57 -12.22 10.65
CA GLU A 249 -16.83 -11.49 10.66
C GLU A 249 -17.24 -11.09 9.25
N ALA A 250 -16.29 -10.69 8.40
CA ALA A 250 -16.54 -10.40 7.00
C ALA A 250 -17.14 -11.61 6.25
N LEU A 251 -16.65 -12.83 6.56
CA LEU A 251 -17.24 -14.06 6.00
C LEU A 251 -18.66 -14.32 6.52
N LYS A 252 -18.94 -14.08 7.81
CA LYS A 252 -20.29 -14.21 8.38
C LYS A 252 -21.25 -13.24 7.68
N ILE A 253 -20.82 -12.00 7.42
CA ILE A 253 -21.61 -11.01 6.70
C ILE A 253 -21.91 -11.48 5.26
N ALA A 254 -20.92 -12.07 4.57
CA ALA A 254 -21.12 -12.62 3.23
C ALA A 254 -22.15 -13.79 3.21
N VAL A 255 -22.20 -14.61 4.26
CA VAL A 255 -23.20 -15.66 4.42
C VAL A 255 -24.58 -15.03 4.71
N SER A 256 -24.67 -14.04 5.60
CA SER A 256 -25.91 -13.33 5.91
C SER A 256 -26.49 -12.61 4.69
N MET A 257 -25.67 -12.10 3.78
CA MET A 257 -26.11 -11.58 2.49
C MET A 257 -26.87 -12.62 1.68
N GLU A 258 -26.36 -13.85 1.64
CA GLU A 258 -27.00 -14.96 0.91
C GLU A 258 -28.32 -15.39 1.59
N GLU A 259 -28.33 -15.43 2.91
CA GLU A 259 -29.54 -15.72 3.72
C GLU A 259 -30.64 -14.66 3.52
N SER A 260 -30.26 -13.39 3.23
CA SER A 260 -31.20 -12.34 2.86
C SER A 260 -31.78 -12.47 1.44
N GLY A 261 -31.39 -13.52 0.69
CA GLY A 261 -31.86 -13.80 -0.67
C GLY A 261 -31.09 -13.12 -1.78
N LEU A 262 -30.00 -12.37 -1.47
CA LEU A 262 -29.16 -11.75 -2.46
C LEU A 262 -28.09 -12.74 -2.95
N LYS A 263 -27.89 -12.80 -4.26
CA LYS A 263 -26.85 -13.64 -4.86
C LYS A 263 -25.51 -12.89 -4.90
N TRP A 264 -24.45 -13.63 -4.72
CA TRP A 264 -23.10 -13.11 -4.89
C TRP A 264 -22.86 -12.71 -6.36
N ASP A 265 -22.44 -11.49 -6.55
CA ASP A 265 -21.95 -10.97 -7.83
C ASP A 265 -20.43 -11.09 -7.93
N GLU A 266 -19.83 -10.60 -9.01
CA GLU A 266 -18.38 -10.63 -9.23
C GLU A 266 -17.63 -9.82 -8.19
N HIS A 267 -18.20 -8.72 -7.67
CA HIS A 267 -17.60 -7.90 -6.62
C HIS A 267 -17.63 -8.62 -5.27
N THR A 268 -18.73 -9.31 -4.96
CA THR A 268 -18.83 -10.15 -3.76
C THR A 268 -17.80 -11.27 -3.78
N PHE A 269 -17.70 -12.00 -4.91
CA PHE A 269 -16.66 -13.03 -5.05
C PHE A 269 -15.25 -12.48 -4.87
N ALA A 270 -14.94 -11.33 -5.47
CA ALA A 270 -13.63 -10.70 -5.32
C ALA A 270 -13.34 -10.29 -3.85
N ALA A 271 -14.33 -9.70 -3.17
CA ALA A 271 -14.21 -9.32 -1.76
C ALA A 271 -13.99 -10.55 -0.86
N VAL A 272 -14.79 -11.59 -1.02
CA VAL A 272 -14.68 -12.84 -0.24
C VAL A 272 -13.36 -13.55 -0.52
N LEU A 273 -12.89 -13.61 -1.77
CA LEU A 273 -11.59 -14.19 -2.11
C LEU A 273 -10.44 -13.42 -1.46
N ASN A 274 -10.53 -12.08 -1.39
CA ASN A 274 -9.54 -11.28 -0.67
C ASN A 274 -9.51 -11.61 0.83
N VAL A 275 -10.67 -11.73 1.48
CA VAL A 275 -10.80 -12.17 2.87
C VAL A 275 -10.17 -13.54 3.08
N LEU A 276 -10.50 -14.50 2.22
CA LEU A 276 -9.98 -15.87 2.30
C LEU A 276 -8.46 -15.95 2.07
N SER A 277 -7.93 -15.06 1.27
CA SER A 277 -6.48 -14.98 1.05
C SER A 277 -5.76 -14.46 2.31
N SER A 278 -6.35 -13.51 3.04
CA SER A 278 -5.82 -13.02 4.33
C SER A 278 -5.89 -14.09 5.41
N LEU A 279 -7.01 -14.79 5.53
CA LEU A 279 -7.20 -15.94 6.46
C LEU A 279 -6.39 -17.18 6.10
N LYS A 280 -5.79 -17.23 4.90
CA LYS A 280 -5.09 -18.42 4.38
C LYS A 280 -5.96 -19.69 4.45
N SER A 281 -7.28 -19.57 4.24
CA SER A 281 -8.23 -20.67 4.36
C SER A 281 -8.37 -21.42 3.05
N LEU A 282 -7.53 -22.45 2.85
CA LEU A 282 -7.53 -23.27 1.63
C LEU A 282 -8.84 -24.02 1.41
N LYS A 283 -9.48 -24.52 2.48
CA LYS A 283 -10.71 -25.33 2.37
C LYS A 283 -11.85 -24.50 1.80
N ILE A 284 -12.14 -23.36 2.43
CA ILE A 284 -13.22 -22.46 1.98
C ILE A 284 -12.85 -21.84 0.62
N GLY A 285 -11.57 -21.54 0.37
CA GLY A 285 -11.09 -21.04 -0.91
C GLY A 285 -11.40 -21.99 -2.07
N LYS A 286 -11.27 -23.30 -1.89
CA LYS A 286 -11.67 -24.33 -2.89
C LYS A 286 -13.18 -24.36 -3.11
N GLU A 287 -13.97 -24.21 -2.05
CA GLU A 287 -15.44 -24.18 -2.14
C GLU A 287 -15.90 -22.94 -2.93
N VAL A 288 -15.36 -21.77 -2.63
CA VAL A 288 -15.65 -20.52 -3.36
C VAL A 288 -15.18 -20.60 -4.80
N HIS A 289 -14.00 -21.17 -5.08
CA HIS A 289 -13.53 -21.41 -6.44
C HIS A 289 -14.52 -22.30 -7.25
N ALA A 290 -15.03 -23.38 -6.65
CA ALA A 290 -16.05 -24.21 -7.30
C ALA A 290 -17.36 -23.45 -7.57
N ARG A 291 -17.77 -22.52 -6.68
CA ARG A 291 -18.93 -21.62 -6.89
C ARG A 291 -18.69 -20.64 -8.03
N VAL A 292 -17.49 -20.04 -8.10
CA VAL A 292 -17.09 -19.15 -9.21
C VAL A 292 -17.19 -19.88 -10.56
N LEU A 293 -16.72 -21.13 -10.63
CA LEU A 293 -16.82 -21.95 -11.84
C LEU A 293 -18.27 -22.21 -12.26
N LYS A 294 -19.14 -22.55 -11.31
CA LYS A 294 -20.55 -22.78 -11.57
C LYS A 294 -21.27 -21.52 -12.03
N ASN A 295 -20.86 -20.35 -11.54
CA ASN A 295 -21.48 -19.07 -11.85
C ASN A 295 -20.93 -18.41 -13.12
N GLY A 296 -19.82 -18.91 -13.66
CA GLY A 296 -19.16 -18.34 -14.84
C GLY A 296 -18.37 -17.04 -14.57
N SER A 297 -18.20 -16.66 -13.30
CA SER A 297 -17.55 -15.39 -12.91
C SER A 297 -16.02 -15.40 -13.03
N TYR A 298 -15.41 -16.51 -13.44
CA TYR A 298 -13.97 -16.64 -13.64
C TYR A 298 -13.41 -15.75 -14.76
N SER A 299 -14.24 -15.26 -15.66
CA SER A 299 -13.85 -14.30 -16.72
C SER A 299 -13.54 -12.90 -16.19
N ASN A 300 -14.00 -12.58 -15.00
CA ASN A 300 -13.69 -11.32 -14.35
C ASN A 300 -12.25 -11.32 -13.83
N LYS A 301 -11.47 -10.29 -14.20
CA LYS A 301 -10.03 -10.17 -13.88
C LYS A 301 -9.75 -10.13 -12.37
N PHE A 302 -10.64 -9.55 -11.58
CA PHE A 302 -10.48 -9.46 -10.13
C PHE A 302 -10.80 -10.79 -9.45
N VAL A 303 -11.81 -11.51 -9.93
CA VAL A 303 -12.16 -12.83 -9.41
C VAL A 303 -11.07 -13.84 -9.74
N SER A 304 -10.59 -13.88 -10.99
CA SER A 304 -9.54 -14.80 -11.41
C SER A 304 -8.22 -14.55 -10.67
N SER A 305 -7.84 -13.27 -10.47
CA SER A 305 -6.65 -12.94 -9.67
C SER A 305 -6.82 -13.29 -8.19
N GLY A 306 -8.03 -13.08 -7.62
CA GLY A 306 -8.34 -13.46 -6.24
C GLY A 306 -8.21 -14.97 -5.98
N ILE A 307 -8.66 -15.81 -6.94
CA ILE A 307 -8.48 -17.27 -6.85
C ILE A 307 -6.99 -17.63 -6.79
N VAL A 308 -6.18 -17.03 -7.67
CA VAL A 308 -4.72 -17.26 -7.69
C VAL A 308 -4.09 -16.79 -6.38
N ASP A 309 -4.48 -15.62 -5.87
CA ASP A 309 -3.97 -15.06 -4.63
C ASP A 309 -4.25 -15.96 -3.41
N VAL A 310 -5.47 -16.50 -3.30
CA VAL A 310 -5.82 -17.47 -2.24
C VAL A 310 -4.87 -18.66 -2.27
N TYR A 311 -4.66 -19.26 -3.44
CA TYR A 311 -3.77 -20.42 -3.54
C TYR A 311 -2.31 -20.07 -3.25
N CYS A 312 -1.82 -18.93 -3.69
CA CYS A 312 -0.48 -18.44 -3.41
C CYS A 312 -0.25 -18.25 -1.91
N LYS A 313 -1.15 -17.51 -1.24
CA LYS A 313 -1.03 -17.23 0.21
C LYS A 313 -1.25 -18.46 1.09
N CYS A 314 -2.04 -19.45 0.60
CA CYS A 314 -2.15 -20.76 1.24
C CYS A 314 -0.94 -21.68 0.97
N GLY A 315 0.09 -21.22 0.25
CA GLY A 315 1.29 -21.99 -0.07
C GLY A 315 1.10 -23.08 -1.12
N ASN A 316 -0.06 -23.16 -1.76
CA ASN A 316 -0.37 -24.21 -2.73
C ASN A 316 -0.11 -23.76 -4.17
N MET A 317 1.17 -23.63 -4.52
CA MET A 317 1.59 -23.12 -5.83
C MET A 317 1.09 -23.98 -7.02
N LYS A 318 0.92 -25.29 -6.85
CA LYS A 318 0.40 -26.14 -7.94
C LYS A 318 -1.00 -25.74 -8.38
N TYR A 319 -1.90 -25.47 -7.41
CA TYR A 319 -3.25 -24.96 -7.74
C TYR A 319 -3.21 -23.53 -8.26
N ALA A 320 -2.31 -22.70 -7.72
CA ALA A 320 -2.11 -21.32 -8.19
C ALA A 320 -1.66 -21.30 -9.67
N GLU A 321 -0.67 -22.09 -10.04
CA GLU A 321 -0.19 -22.26 -11.42
C GLU A 321 -1.31 -22.71 -12.36
N SER A 322 -2.07 -23.73 -11.94
CA SER A 322 -3.20 -24.24 -12.75
C SER A 322 -4.28 -23.15 -12.93
N ALA A 323 -4.63 -22.44 -11.88
CA ALA A 323 -5.62 -21.35 -11.96
C ALA A 323 -5.12 -20.18 -12.81
N HIS A 324 -3.82 -19.82 -12.66
CA HIS A 324 -3.19 -18.77 -13.47
C HIS A 324 -3.19 -19.12 -14.96
N LEU A 325 -2.85 -20.34 -15.33
CA LEU A 325 -2.87 -20.79 -16.72
C LEU A 325 -4.27 -20.83 -17.31
N LEU A 326 -5.28 -21.24 -16.55
CA LEU A 326 -6.64 -21.40 -17.03
C LEU A 326 -7.42 -20.09 -17.13
N TYR A 327 -7.26 -19.19 -16.16
CA TYR A 327 -8.09 -18.00 -16.00
C TYR A 327 -7.31 -16.70 -15.89
N GLY A 328 -6.05 -16.77 -15.46
CA GLY A 328 -5.22 -15.62 -15.13
C GLY A 328 -4.18 -15.26 -16.20
N PHE A 329 -4.07 -16.04 -17.29
CA PHE A 329 -3.09 -15.77 -18.32
C PHE A 329 -3.32 -14.40 -18.98
N GLY A 330 -2.28 -13.58 -19.02
CA GLY A 330 -2.38 -12.18 -19.49
C GLY A 330 -2.99 -11.19 -18.47
N ASN A 331 -3.41 -11.65 -17.30
CA ASN A 331 -3.87 -10.78 -16.22
C ASN A 331 -2.67 -10.39 -15.31
N LEU A 332 -2.26 -9.12 -15.37
CA LEU A 332 -1.12 -8.61 -14.61
C LEU A 332 -1.31 -8.72 -13.08
N TYR A 333 -2.56 -8.63 -12.58
CA TYR A 333 -2.85 -8.84 -11.15
C TYR A 333 -2.63 -10.29 -10.74
N SER A 334 -3.07 -11.24 -11.57
CA SER A 334 -2.82 -12.67 -11.33
C SER A 334 -1.32 -12.98 -11.36
N THR A 335 -0.59 -12.37 -12.30
CA THR A 335 0.87 -12.53 -12.40
C THR A 335 1.58 -11.95 -11.18
N SER A 336 1.15 -10.80 -10.67
CA SER A 336 1.73 -10.23 -9.44
C SER A 336 1.50 -11.12 -8.22
N SER A 337 0.30 -11.71 -8.08
CA SER A 337 0.04 -12.69 -7.01
C SER A 337 0.92 -13.93 -7.12
N MET A 338 1.19 -14.43 -8.34
CA MET A 338 2.14 -15.52 -8.58
C MET A 338 3.57 -15.16 -8.17
N ILE A 339 4.04 -13.95 -8.53
CA ILE A 339 5.37 -13.46 -8.14
C ILE A 339 5.48 -13.40 -6.62
N VAL A 340 4.48 -12.84 -5.92
CA VAL A 340 4.43 -12.80 -4.45
C VAL A 340 4.41 -14.22 -3.87
N GLY A 341 3.64 -15.14 -4.47
CA GLY A 341 3.58 -16.53 -4.05
C GLY A 341 4.91 -17.27 -4.17
N TYR A 342 5.62 -17.11 -5.28
CA TYR A 342 6.96 -17.68 -5.46
C TYR A 342 7.98 -17.05 -4.50
N SER A 343 7.94 -15.74 -4.31
CA SER A 343 8.86 -15.05 -3.40
C SER A 343 8.68 -15.49 -1.95
N SER A 344 7.44 -15.70 -1.51
CA SER A 344 7.15 -16.20 -0.15
C SER A 344 7.70 -17.60 0.12
N GLN A 345 7.91 -18.40 -0.95
CA GLN A 345 8.55 -19.71 -0.89
C GLN A 345 10.07 -19.68 -1.15
N GLY A 346 10.66 -18.50 -1.29
CA GLY A 346 12.08 -18.33 -1.63
C GLY A 346 12.45 -18.66 -3.08
N LYS A 347 11.46 -18.85 -3.96
CA LYS A 347 11.64 -19.23 -5.37
C LYS A 347 11.72 -18.02 -6.30
N MET A 348 12.71 -17.15 -6.08
CA MET A 348 12.85 -15.92 -6.88
C MET A 348 13.23 -16.15 -8.33
N VAL A 349 13.86 -17.29 -8.65
CA VAL A 349 14.19 -17.63 -10.04
C VAL A 349 12.93 -17.83 -10.88
N GLU A 350 11.93 -18.50 -10.34
CA GLU A 350 10.63 -18.73 -10.96
C GLU A 350 9.85 -17.41 -11.07
N ALA A 351 9.87 -16.59 -10.00
CA ALA A 351 9.27 -15.25 -10.01
C ALA A 351 9.87 -14.37 -11.11
N LYS A 352 11.21 -14.36 -11.24
CA LYS A 352 11.92 -13.58 -12.28
C LYS A 352 11.60 -14.09 -13.68
N ARG A 353 11.57 -15.40 -13.91
CA ARG A 353 11.18 -15.97 -15.22
C ARG A 353 9.78 -15.52 -15.63
N LEU A 354 8.84 -15.52 -14.69
CA LEU A 354 7.47 -15.06 -14.95
C LEU A 354 7.44 -13.57 -15.25
N PHE A 355 8.17 -12.76 -14.49
CA PHE A 355 8.33 -11.33 -14.72
C PHE A 355 8.94 -11.01 -16.08
N ASP A 356 10.00 -11.71 -16.47
CA ASP A 356 10.72 -11.50 -17.74
C ASP A 356 9.88 -11.95 -18.96
N SER A 357 8.93 -12.89 -18.77
CA SER A 357 8.03 -13.35 -19.83
C SER A 357 6.94 -12.35 -20.22
N LEU A 358 6.71 -11.31 -19.42
CA LEU A 358 5.71 -10.30 -19.71
C LEU A 358 6.19 -9.30 -20.77
N SER A 359 5.37 -9.08 -21.79
CA SER A 359 5.60 -8.06 -22.82
C SER A 359 5.44 -6.64 -22.28
N GLU A 360 4.46 -6.44 -21.42
CA GLU A 360 4.19 -5.18 -20.75
C GLU A 360 4.19 -5.38 -19.24
N LYS A 361 4.80 -4.47 -18.51
CA LYS A 361 4.92 -4.51 -17.06
C LYS A 361 4.32 -3.24 -16.48
N ASN A 362 3.25 -3.39 -15.68
CA ASN A 362 2.69 -2.26 -14.94
C ASN A 362 3.35 -2.11 -13.55
N LEU A 363 3.04 -1.03 -12.85
CA LEU A 363 3.57 -0.74 -11.51
C LEU A 363 3.31 -1.88 -10.50
N VAL A 364 2.16 -2.58 -10.61
CA VAL A 364 1.81 -3.67 -9.68
C VAL A 364 2.78 -4.83 -9.78
N VAL A 365 3.16 -5.21 -11.00
CA VAL A 365 4.11 -6.31 -11.25
C VAL A 365 5.53 -5.92 -10.81
N TRP A 366 5.96 -4.68 -11.09
CA TRP A 366 7.24 -4.16 -10.62
C TRP A 366 7.32 -4.16 -9.10
N THR A 367 6.30 -3.62 -8.43
CA THR A 367 6.22 -3.57 -6.97
C THR A 367 6.26 -4.97 -6.35
N ALA A 368 5.56 -5.95 -6.95
CA ALA A 368 5.61 -7.34 -6.48
C ALA A 368 7.03 -7.91 -6.51
N MET A 369 7.82 -7.62 -7.55
CA MET A 369 9.23 -8.04 -7.64
C MET A 369 10.12 -7.32 -6.62
N PHE A 370 9.95 -5.99 -6.45
CA PHE A 370 10.69 -5.24 -5.44
C PHE A 370 10.45 -5.80 -4.03
N LEU A 371 9.18 -5.99 -3.66
CA LEU A 371 8.81 -6.57 -2.36
C LEU A 371 9.32 -8.01 -2.21
N GLY A 372 9.29 -8.80 -3.28
CA GLY A 372 9.82 -10.16 -3.28
C GLY A 372 11.31 -10.21 -2.91
N TYR A 373 12.13 -9.41 -3.55
CA TYR A 373 13.56 -9.31 -3.25
C TYR A 373 13.83 -8.71 -1.86
N LEU A 374 13.05 -7.71 -1.44
CA LEU A 374 13.14 -7.12 -0.09
C LEU A 374 12.87 -8.15 1.01
N ASN A 375 11.79 -8.93 0.87
CA ASN A 375 11.42 -9.95 1.86
C ASN A 375 12.48 -11.03 2.01
N LEU A 376 13.19 -11.35 0.93
CA LEU A 376 14.32 -12.28 0.95
C LEU A 376 15.67 -11.63 1.32
N ARG A 377 15.64 -10.36 1.75
CA ARG A 377 16.82 -9.59 2.11
C ARG A 377 17.90 -9.56 1.00
N GLN A 378 17.46 -9.38 -0.25
CA GLN A 378 18.31 -9.24 -1.43
C GLN A 378 18.27 -7.80 -1.98
N PRO A 379 18.78 -6.80 -1.24
CA PRO A 379 18.66 -5.39 -1.59
C PRO A 379 19.42 -5.02 -2.88
N ASP A 380 20.52 -5.68 -3.18
CA ASP A 380 21.28 -5.44 -4.43
C ASP A 380 20.43 -5.73 -5.67
N SER A 381 19.66 -6.83 -5.64
CA SER A 381 18.72 -7.18 -6.72
C SER A 381 17.58 -6.16 -6.85
N VAL A 382 17.15 -5.54 -5.73
CA VAL A 382 16.18 -4.43 -5.76
C VAL A 382 16.76 -3.22 -6.48
N LEU A 383 18.01 -2.85 -6.19
CA LEU A 383 18.66 -1.70 -6.80
C LEU A 383 18.96 -1.92 -8.29
N GLU A 384 19.35 -3.14 -8.69
CA GLU A 384 19.47 -3.51 -10.11
C GLU A 384 18.14 -3.38 -10.83
N LEU A 385 17.09 -3.97 -10.25
CA LEU A 385 15.74 -3.89 -10.80
C LEU A 385 15.22 -2.44 -10.89
N ALA A 386 15.59 -1.58 -9.92
CA ALA A 386 15.25 -0.16 -9.93
C ALA A 386 15.94 0.60 -11.08
N ARG A 387 17.19 0.25 -11.42
CA ARG A 387 17.86 0.81 -12.60
C ARG A 387 17.14 0.42 -13.88
N ASP A 388 16.74 -0.85 -14.02
CA ASP A 388 15.97 -1.32 -15.17
C ASP A 388 14.60 -0.63 -15.26
N PHE A 389 13.96 -0.36 -14.11
CA PHE A 389 12.69 0.36 -14.04
C PHE A 389 12.83 1.81 -14.56
N ILE A 390 13.86 2.52 -14.10
CA ILE A 390 14.14 3.91 -14.47
C ILE A 390 14.62 4.02 -15.93
N ALA A 391 15.36 3.03 -16.43
CA ALA A 391 15.82 3.01 -17.82
C ALA A 391 14.67 2.95 -18.86
N ASN A 392 13.50 2.48 -18.46
CA ASN A 392 12.28 2.52 -19.26
C ASN A 392 11.61 3.88 -19.10
N GLU A 393 11.80 4.79 -20.06
CA GLU A 393 11.30 6.18 -20.05
C GLU A 393 9.77 6.31 -19.85
N THR A 394 9.00 5.24 -20.10
CA THR A 394 7.55 5.19 -19.92
C THR A 394 7.11 4.97 -18.46
N ASN A 395 8.01 4.55 -17.59
CA ASN A 395 7.72 4.24 -16.20
C ASN A 395 7.86 5.49 -15.32
N VAL A 396 6.77 5.95 -14.77
CA VAL A 396 6.78 6.98 -13.72
C VAL A 396 6.70 6.26 -12.37
N PRO A 397 7.72 6.36 -11.49
CA PRO A 397 7.67 5.73 -10.19
C PRO A 397 6.58 6.37 -9.33
N ASP A 398 5.80 5.53 -8.65
CA ASP A 398 4.87 5.97 -7.61
C ASP A 398 5.53 5.91 -6.22
N SER A 399 4.81 6.39 -5.21
CA SER A 399 5.26 6.36 -3.81
C SER A 399 5.64 4.95 -3.35
N LEU A 400 4.91 3.91 -3.79
CA LEU A 400 5.13 2.53 -3.35
C LEU A 400 6.42 1.91 -3.91
N VAL A 401 6.73 2.19 -5.18
CA VAL A 401 8.01 1.82 -5.79
C VAL A 401 9.16 2.50 -5.04
N MET A 402 9.04 3.81 -4.77
CA MET A 402 10.07 4.55 -4.05
C MET A 402 10.29 4.02 -2.62
N VAL A 403 9.22 3.75 -1.88
CA VAL A 403 9.28 3.14 -0.55
C VAL A 403 10.02 1.80 -0.59
N SER A 404 9.76 0.98 -1.62
CA SER A 404 10.43 -0.31 -1.77
C SER A 404 11.94 -0.16 -2.01
N VAL A 405 12.35 0.79 -2.86
CA VAL A 405 13.78 1.04 -3.14
C VAL A 405 14.47 1.68 -1.93
N LEU A 406 13.80 2.60 -1.21
CA LEU A 406 14.30 3.16 0.05
C LEU A 406 14.47 2.08 1.12
N GLY A 407 13.56 1.09 1.18
CA GLY A 407 13.70 -0.08 2.03
C GLY A 407 14.97 -0.88 1.76
N ALA A 408 15.35 -1.05 0.48
CA ALA A 408 16.62 -1.68 0.12
C ALA A 408 17.83 -0.84 0.55
N CYS A 409 17.76 0.47 0.36
CA CYS A 409 18.81 1.39 0.83
C CYS A 409 18.96 1.33 2.37
N SER A 410 17.85 1.25 3.10
CA SER A 410 17.84 1.10 4.55
C SER A 410 18.51 -0.20 5.02
N LEU A 411 18.27 -1.32 4.33
CA LEU A 411 18.82 -2.62 4.70
C LEU A 411 20.34 -2.70 4.58
N GLN A 412 20.92 -2.02 3.60
CA GLN A 412 22.37 -2.01 3.34
C GLN A 412 23.06 -0.73 3.80
N ALA A 413 22.33 0.21 4.40
CA ALA A 413 22.82 1.54 4.73
C ALA A 413 23.43 2.30 3.53
N TYR A 414 22.83 2.14 2.34
CA TYR A 414 23.25 2.81 1.10
C TYR A 414 22.69 4.23 1.04
N MET A 415 23.44 5.19 1.54
CA MET A 415 23.01 6.58 1.66
C MET A 415 22.89 7.27 0.29
N GLU A 416 23.83 7.07 -0.63
CA GLU A 416 23.85 7.82 -1.90
C GLU A 416 22.65 7.49 -2.81
N PRO A 417 22.30 6.23 -3.08
CA PRO A 417 21.07 5.92 -3.82
C PRO A 417 19.82 6.47 -3.14
N GLY A 418 19.77 6.46 -1.80
CA GLY A 418 18.67 7.04 -1.05
C GLY A 418 18.53 8.56 -1.24
N LYS A 419 19.65 9.31 -1.30
CA LYS A 419 19.66 10.74 -1.62
C LYS A 419 19.24 11.02 -3.06
N GLU A 420 19.65 10.19 -4.01
CA GLU A 420 19.26 10.30 -5.42
C GLU A 420 17.74 10.18 -5.58
N ILE A 421 17.12 9.19 -4.90
CA ILE A 421 15.67 8.99 -4.88
C ILE A 421 14.97 10.21 -4.24
N HIS A 422 15.50 10.70 -3.12
CA HIS A 422 14.94 11.89 -2.47
C HIS A 422 15.00 13.12 -3.39
N GLY A 423 16.14 13.36 -4.02
CA GLY A 423 16.31 14.44 -5.00
C GLY A 423 15.40 14.28 -6.23
N HIS A 424 15.16 13.04 -6.67
CA HIS A 424 14.22 12.73 -7.75
C HIS A 424 12.77 13.06 -7.33
N SER A 425 12.34 12.61 -6.14
CA SER A 425 11.00 12.90 -5.61
C SER A 425 10.71 14.40 -5.54
N LEU A 426 11.69 15.19 -5.08
CA LEU A 426 11.56 16.65 -5.00
C LEU A 426 11.46 17.31 -6.40
N ARG A 427 12.23 16.83 -7.38
CA ARG A 427 12.24 17.41 -8.74
C ARG A 427 11.01 17.06 -9.54
N THR A 428 10.48 15.87 -9.39
CA THR A 428 9.31 15.38 -10.13
C THR A 428 7.99 15.81 -9.51
N GLY A 429 8.01 16.39 -8.30
CA GLY A 429 6.81 16.79 -7.59
C GLY A 429 5.95 15.59 -7.16
N ILE A 430 6.54 14.40 -7.03
CA ILE A 430 5.82 13.23 -6.53
C ILE A 430 5.27 13.56 -5.16
N LEU A 431 3.99 13.22 -4.98
CA LEU A 431 3.28 13.49 -3.74
C LEU A 431 4.04 12.84 -2.57
N MET A 432 4.55 13.68 -1.68
CA MET A 432 5.20 13.26 -0.44
C MET A 432 4.13 12.76 0.54
N ASP A 433 3.57 11.59 0.26
CA ASP A 433 2.63 10.96 1.17
C ASP A 433 3.34 10.53 2.47
N LYS A 434 2.56 10.27 3.50
CA LYS A 434 3.05 9.88 4.82
C LYS A 434 3.98 8.65 4.78
N LYS A 435 3.68 7.67 3.92
CA LYS A 435 4.48 6.43 3.78
C LYS A 435 5.86 6.72 3.21
N LEU A 436 5.94 7.57 2.18
CA LEU A 436 7.20 7.95 1.56
C LEU A 436 8.07 8.78 2.52
N VAL A 437 7.46 9.73 3.24
CA VAL A 437 8.16 10.52 4.28
C VAL A 437 8.71 9.61 5.38
N THR A 438 7.91 8.66 5.87
CA THR A 438 8.35 7.66 6.86
C THR A 438 9.52 6.82 6.33
N ALA A 439 9.48 6.40 5.06
CA ALA A 439 10.58 5.65 4.44
C ALA A 439 11.87 6.47 4.32
N PHE A 440 11.79 7.78 4.08
CA PHE A 440 12.96 8.67 4.13
C PHE A 440 13.52 8.80 5.54
N VAL A 441 12.66 8.98 6.56
CA VAL A 441 13.10 9.02 7.96
C VAL A 441 13.83 7.72 8.33
N ASP A 442 13.27 6.56 7.99
CA ASP A 442 13.87 5.25 8.25
C ASP A 442 15.22 5.09 7.52
N MET A 443 15.26 5.42 6.23
CA MET A 443 16.47 5.31 5.41
C MET A 443 17.60 6.20 5.95
N TYR A 444 17.34 7.49 6.19
CA TYR A 444 18.38 8.38 6.70
C TYR A 444 18.84 8.00 8.11
N SER A 445 17.92 7.54 8.96
CA SER A 445 18.26 7.02 10.30
C SER A 445 19.18 5.82 10.21
N LYS A 446 18.83 4.80 9.42
CA LYS A 446 19.63 3.57 9.26
C LYS A 446 20.94 3.80 8.54
N CYS A 447 21.01 4.77 7.64
CA CYS A 447 22.26 5.19 6.99
C CYS A 447 23.15 6.09 7.86
N GLY A 448 22.77 6.37 9.11
CA GLY A 448 23.59 7.12 10.07
C GLY A 448 23.45 8.65 10.01
N ASN A 449 22.56 9.19 9.17
CA ASN A 449 22.31 10.63 9.11
C ASN A 449 21.06 11.02 9.90
N VAL A 450 21.11 10.77 11.22
CA VAL A 450 19.99 11.02 12.14
C VAL A 450 19.54 12.48 12.12
N LYS A 451 20.47 13.44 12.00
CA LYS A 451 20.13 14.87 11.92
C LYS A 451 19.29 15.22 10.72
N TYR A 452 19.51 14.55 9.59
CA TYR A 452 18.71 14.79 8.39
C TYR A 452 17.34 14.10 8.49
N ALA A 453 17.30 12.89 9.05
CA ALA A 453 16.05 12.21 9.39
C ALA A 453 15.17 13.07 10.31
N GLU A 454 15.76 13.69 11.33
CA GLU A 454 15.07 14.59 12.26
C GLU A 454 14.48 15.81 11.55
N ARG A 455 15.22 16.44 10.63
CA ARG A 455 14.68 17.55 9.83
C ARG A 455 13.46 17.15 8.99
N ILE A 456 13.49 15.96 8.38
CA ILE A 456 12.35 15.45 7.60
C ILE A 456 11.17 15.18 8.54
N PHE A 457 11.43 14.54 9.69
CA PHE A 457 10.42 14.28 10.71
C PHE A 457 9.78 15.58 11.23
N ASP A 458 10.59 16.60 11.54
CA ASP A 458 10.10 17.88 12.05
C ASP A 458 9.33 18.69 11.02
N SER A 459 9.67 18.57 9.73
CA SER A 459 8.95 19.23 8.63
C SER A 459 7.64 18.54 8.24
N SER A 460 7.38 17.33 8.74
CA SER A 460 6.15 16.59 8.45
C SER A 460 4.96 17.13 9.26
N PHE A 461 3.88 17.49 8.56
CA PHE A 461 2.62 17.92 9.17
C PHE A 461 1.76 16.73 9.65
N GLU A 462 1.87 15.59 9.00
CA GLU A 462 1.11 14.39 9.31
C GLU A 462 2.06 13.32 9.85
N ARG A 463 2.05 13.13 11.17
CA ARG A 463 2.81 12.09 11.84
C ARG A 463 1.91 10.93 12.21
N ASP A 464 2.50 9.73 12.37
CA ASP A 464 1.83 8.55 12.91
C ASP A 464 2.78 7.73 13.77
N THR A 465 2.25 6.69 14.39
CA THR A 465 3.03 5.75 15.23
C THR A 465 4.23 5.17 14.48
N VAL A 466 4.08 4.84 13.18
CA VAL A 466 5.18 4.23 12.39
C VAL A 466 6.33 5.22 12.18
N MET A 467 6.02 6.48 11.91
CA MET A 467 7.04 7.53 11.74
C MET A 467 7.77 7.84 13.07
N TYR A 468 7.05 7.89 14.19
CA TYR A 468 7.65 8.00 15.52
C TYR A 468 8.56 6.80 15.80
N ASN A 469 8.10 5.58 15.52
CA ASN A 469 8.91 4.36 15.72
C ASN A 469 10.21 4.40 14.91
N ALA A 470 10.16 4.82 13.64
CA ALA A 470 11.36 4.95 12.81
C ALA A 470 12.36 5.96 13.40
N MET A 471 11.87 7.10 13.89
CA MET A 471 12.74 8.13 14.47
C MET A 471 13.29 7.73 15.85
N ILE A 472 12.44 7.14 16.72
CA ILE A 472 12.86 6.63 18.04
C ILE A 472 13.94 5.55 17.87
N ALA A 473 13.72 4.58 16.98
CA ALA A 473 14.68 3.53 16.70
C ALA A 473 15.99 4.08 16.10
N GLY A 474 15.88 5.04 15.17
CA GLY A 474 17.04 5.73 14.62
C GLY A 474 17.90 6.41 15.70
N CYS A 475 17.27 7.17 16.58
CA CYS A 475 17.95 7.79 17.72
C CYS A 475 18.57 6.75 18.68
N ALA A 476 17.83 5.67 18.97
CA ALA A 476 18.29 4.59 19.84
C ALA A 476 19.55 3.89 19.31
N HIS A 477 19.57 3.56 18.03
CA HIS A 477 20.72 2.87 17.39
C HIS A 477 21.97 3.74 17.32
N HIS A 478 21.82 5.05 17.21
CA HIS A 478 22.95 5.98 17.11
C HIS A 478 23.35 6.62 18.46
N GLY A 479 22.83 6.11 19.57
CA GLY A 479 23.24 6.53 20.92
C GLY A 479 22.71 7.89 21.34
N HIS A 480 21.57 8.32 20.76
CA HIS A 480 20.84 9.52 21.15
C HIS A 480 19.64 9.16 22.04
N GLU A 481 19.91 8.44 23.17
CA GLU A 481 18.89 7.89 24.05
C GLU A 481 17.95 8.96 24.64
N ALA A 482 18.51 10.10 25.07
CA ALA A 482 17.71 11.19 25.62
C ALA A 482 16.65 11.69 24.61
N LYS A 483 17.04 11.77 23.33
CA LYS A 483 16.12 12.15 22.25
C LYS A 483 15.08 11.07 21.97
N SER A 484 15.46 9.78 22.04
CA SER A 484 14.50 8.66 21.91
C SER A 484 13.42 8.72 22.98
N PHE A 485 13.81 9.04 24.23
CA PHE A 485 12.85 9.16 25.33
C PHE A 485 11.96 10.39 25.18
N GLN A 486 12.52 11.53 24.76
CA GLN A 486 11.74 12.73 24.48
C GLN A 486 10.72 12.48 23.36
N LEU A 487 11.11 11.84 22.25
CA LEU A 487 10.21 11.50 21.15
C LEU A 487 9.07 10.58 21.59
N PHE A 488 9.32 9.69 22.55
CA PHE A 488 8.26 8.86 23.12
C PHE A 488 7.28 9.71 23.96
N GLU A 489 7.77 10.67 24.73
CA GLU A 489 6.92 11.63 25.46
C GLU A 489 6.10 12.47 24.49
N ASP A 490 6.74 13.07 23.47
CA ASP A 490 6.07 13.85 22.42
C ASP A 490 4.99 13.02 21.68
N MET A 491 5.26 11.73 21.42
CA MET A 491 4.33 10.79 20.81
C MET A 491 3.07 10.60 21.67
N THR A 492 3.27 10.36 22.97
CA THR A 492 2.17 10.10 23.91
C THR A 492 1.36 11.34 24.22
N GLU A 493 2.00 12.50 24.35
CA GLU A 493 1.34 13.81 24.51
C GLU A 493 0.55 14.21 23.26
N GLY A 494 1.05 13.83 22.07
CA GLY A 494 0.36 14.02 20.79
C GLY A 494 -0.84 13.09 20.58
N GLY A 495 -1.13 12.19 21.54
CA GLY A 495 -2.24 11.26 21.49
C GLY A 495 -2.00 10.02 20.60
N PHE A 496 -0.79 9.80 20.13
CA PHE A 496 -0.44 8.59 19.37
C PHE A 496 -0.21 7.42 20.33
N LYS A 497 -0.78 6.26 19.99
CA LYS A 497 -0.65 5.06 20.82
C LYS A 497 0.67 4.35 20.52
N PRO A 498 1.54 4.12 21.51
CA PRO A 498 2.71 3.26 21.37
C PRO A 498 2.31 1.81 21.08
N ASP A 499 3.15 1.11 20.33
CA ASP A 499 3.00 -0.31 19.98
C ASP A 499 4.24 -1.11 20.43
N GLU A 500 4.28 -2.40 20.08
CA GLU A 500 5.37 -3.32 20.37
C GLU A 500 6.72 -2.80 19.83
N ILE A 501 6.69 -2.19 18.65
CA ILE A 501 7.89 -1.65 17.97
C ILE A 501 8.43 -0.43 18.73
N THR A 502 7.54 0.41 19.26
CA THR A 502 7.92 1.57 20.08
C THR A 502 8.71 1.13 21.30
N PHE A 503 8.19 0.15 22.05
CA PHE A 503 8.88 -0.35 23.25
C PHE A 503 10.15 -1.12 22.92
N MET A 504 10.18 -1.85 21.80
CA MET A 504 11.40 -2.49 21.30
C MET A 504 12.52 -1.47 21.08
N ALA A 505 12.22 -0.33 20.47
CA ALA A 505 13.19 0.74 20.22
C ALA A 505 13.69 1.37 21.52
N LEU A 506 12.79 1.64 22.47
CA LEU A 506 13.16 2.21 23.79
C LEU A 506 14.02 1.25 24.62
N LEU A 507 13.65 -0.03 24.68
CA LEU A 507 14.43 -1.05 25.38
C LEU A 507 15.78 -1.27 24.72
N SER A 508 15.87 -1.16 23.39
CA SER A 508 17.14 -1.20 22.67
C SER A 508 18.04 -0.01 23.05
N ALA A 509 17.48 1.21 23.16
CA ALA A 509 18.23 2.37 23.65
C ALA A 509 18.78 2.12 25.08
N CYS A 510 17.94 1.62 25.98
CA CYS A 510 18.36 1.26 27.35
C CYS A 510 19.47 0.21 27.35
N ARG A 511 19.34 -0.83 26.51
CA ARG A 511 20.34 -1.91 26.37
C ARG A 511 21.70 -1.42 25.89
N HIS A 512 21.73 -0.48 24.95
CA HIS A 512 22.98 0.05 24.41
C HIS A 512 23.74 0.89 25.44
N ARG A 513 23.03 1.60 26.30
CA ARG A 513 23.63 2.48 27.34
C ARG A 513 23.69 1.87 28.72
N GLY A 514 23.15 0.68 28.93
CA GLY A 514 23.14 0.03 30.27
C GLY A 514 22.19 0.70 31.27
N LEU A 515 21.11 1.34 30.81
CA LEU A 515 20.16 2.08 31.62
C LEU A 515 19.09 1.14 32.22
N VAL A 516 19.50 0.38 33.27
CA VAL A 516 18.65 -0.66 33.87
C VAL A 516 17.32 -0.11 34.39
N LEU A 517 17.35 0.96 35.17
CA LEU A 517 16.12 1.54 35.77
C LEU A 517 15.14 2.04 34.72
N ALA A 518 15.64 2.66 33.66
CA ALA A 518 14.79 3.10 32.55
C ALA A 518 14.21 1.91 31.79
N GLY A 519 15.00 0.86 31.53
CA GLY A 519 14.54 -0.37 30.91
C GLY A 519 13.43 -1.05 31.71
N GLU A 520 13.60 -1.20 33.02
CA GLU A 520 12.58 -1.73 33.91
C GLU A 520 11.29 -0.89 33.90
N LYS A 521 11.42 0.45 33.91
CA LYS A 521 10.27 1.37 33.82
C LYS A 521 9.50 1.18 32.53
N TYR A 522 10.18 1.15 31.36
CA TYR A 522 9.52 1.00 30.06
C TYR A 522 8.92 -0.40 29.88
N PHE A 523 9.63 -1.45 30.29
CA PHE A 523 9.13 -2.81 30.21
C PHE A 523 7.87 -3.00 31.06
N LYS A 524 7.84 -2.44 32.27
CA LYS A 524 6.67 -2.44 33.15
C LYS A 524 5.52 -1.61 32.57
N SER A 525 5.82 -0.41 32.05
CA SER A 525 4.83 0.47 31.44
C SER A 525 4.16 -0.17 30.23
N MET A 526 4.90 -0.90 29.40
CA MET A 526 4.37 -1.65 28.24
C MET A 526 3.24 -2.61 28.66
N ILE A 527 3.47 -3.34 29.75
CA ILE A 527 2.51 -4.35 30.24
C ILE A 527 1.33 -3.70 30.99
N GLU A 528 1.62 -2.84 31.97
CA GLU A 528 0.63 -2.33 32.92
C GLU A 528 -0.17 -1.13 32.38
N ALA A 529 0.50 -0.22 31.67
CA ALA A 529 -0.15 1.01 31.21
C ALA A 529 -0.74 0.87 29.80
N TYR A 530 -0.07 0.11 28.92
CA TYR A 530 -0.49 -0.02 27.52
C TYR A 530 -1.10 -1.38 27.18
N ASN A 531 -1.07 -2.34 28.13
CA ASN A 531 -1.61 -3.70 27.94
C ASN A 531 -1.01 -4.42 26.70
N ILE A 532 0.30 -4.21 26.46
CA ILE A 532 1.03 -4.86 25.38
C ILE A 532 1.78 -6.06 25.94
N SER A 533 1.55 -7.23 25.35
CA SER A 533 2.28 -8.46 25.74
C SER A 533 3.72 -8.44 25.23
N PRO A 534 4.72 -8.74 26.08
CA PRO A 534 6.10 -8.81 25.66
C PRO A 534 6.34 -9.93 24.64
N GLU A 535 7.07 -9.63 23.59
CA GLU A 535 7.57 -10.60 22.61
C GLU A 535 9.03 -10.98 22.88
N ALA A 536 9.53 -12.01 22.16
CA ALA A 536 10.90 -12.51 22.28
C ALA A 536 11.99 -11.42 22.21
N GLY A 537 11.79 -10.41 21.37
CA GLY A 537 12.70 -9.28 21.23
C GLY A 537 12.78 -8.40 22.49
N HIS A 538 11.64 -8.16 23.15
CA HIS A 538 11.59 -7.37 24.40
C HIS A 538 12.31 -8.10 25.53
N TYR A 539 12.05 -9.40 25.71
CA TYR A 539 12.77 -10.24 26.65
C TYR A 539 14.28 -10.25 26.38
N THR A 540 14.67 -10.41 25.11
CA THR A 540 16.07 -10.38 24.67
C THR A 540 16.77 -9.06 25.08
N CYS A 541 16.12 -7.92 24.87
CA CYS A 541 16.68 -6.62 25.26
C CYS A 541 16.86 -6.51 26.79
N MET A 542 15.90 -6.99 27.58
CA MET A 542 15.98 -6.94 29.04
C MET A 542 17.03 -7.90 29.61
N ILE A 543 17.11 -9.13 29.07
CA ILE A 543 18.11 -10.12 29.48
C ILE A 543 19.54 -9.62 29.17
N ASP A 544 19.77 -9.08 27.96
CA ASP A 544 21.05 -8.47 27.59
C ASP A 544 21.38 -7.28 28.49
N LEU A 545 20.39 -6.45 28.82
CA LEU A 545 20.55 -5.30 29.69
C LEU A 545 21.00 -5.73 31.11
N TYR A 546 20.32 -6.71 31.68
CA TYR A 546 20.70 -7.26 33.02
C TYR A 546 22.06 -7.94 32.99
N GLY A 547 22.34 -8.73 31.92
CA GLY A 547 23.64 -9.37 31.76
C GLY A 547 24.81 -8.39 31.74
N LYS A 548 24.70 -7.29 30.97
CA LYS A 548 25.70 -6.22 30.90
C LYS A 548 25.84 -5.46 32.21
N ALA A 549 24.76 -5.31 32.95
CA ALA A 549 24.73 -4.64 34.24
C ALA A 549 25.19 -5.53 35.41
N ASN A 550 25.68 -6.75 35.15
CA ASN A 550 26.06 -7.74 36.16
C ASN A 550 24.93 -8.11 37.15
N ARG A 551 23.67 -8.13 36.63
CA ARG A 551 22.45 -8.46 37.38
C ARG A 551 21.88 -9.78 36.89
N LEU A 552 22.70 -10.84 36.93
CA LEU A 552 22.33 -12.17 36.44
C LEU A 552 21.12 -12.76 37.18
N ASP A 553 20.95 -12.42 38.46
CA ASP A 553 19.80 -12.73 39.31
C ASP A 553 18.48 -12.34 38.64
N LYS A 554 18.37 -11.10 38.17
CA LYS A 554 17.16 -10.62 37.46
C LYS A 554 16.97 -11.24 36.06
N ALA A 555 18.10 -11.54 35.38
CA ALA A 555 18.00 -12.23 34.10
C ALA A 555 17.45 -13.66 34.27
N ILE A 556 17.81 -14.37 35.35
CA ILE A 556 17.29 -15.68 35.70
C ILE A 556 15.80 -15.59 36.07
N GLU A 557 15.44 -14.65 36.96
CA GLU A 557 14.03 -14.43 37.33
C GLU A 557 13.13 -14.17 36.11
N LEU A 558 13.61 -13.33 35.18
CA LEU A 558 12.89 -13.05 33.96
C LEU A 558 12.77 -14.28 33.07
N MET A 559 13.83 -15.09 32.95
CA MET A 559 13.83 -16.34 32.19
C MET A 559 12.88 -17.39 32.79
N GLU A 560 12.73 -17.46 34.11
CA GLU A 560 11.82 -18.37 34.78
C GLU A 560 10.35 -17.97 34.55
N GLY A 561 10.08 -16.67 34.43
CA GLY A 561 8.75 -16.11 34.16
C GLY A 561 8.26 -16.31 32.72
N ILE A 562 9.12 -16.71 31.78
CA ILE A 562 8.74 -16.95 30.38
C ILE A 562 8.27 -18.39 30.23
N ASP A 563 7.12 -18.60 29.56
CA ASP A 563 6.61 -19.93 29.26
C ASP A 563 7.60 -20.73 28.40
N GLN A 564 7.67 -22.03 28.65
CA GLN A 564 8.62 -22.93 27.95
C GLN A 564 8.42 -22.95 26.42
N VAL A 565 7.18 -22.74 25.96
CA VAL A 565 6.83 -22.69 24.53
C VAL A 565 7.35 -21.42 23.84
N GLU A 566 7.53 -20.32 24.61
CA GLU A 566 8.01 -19.02 24.12
C GLU A 566 9.53 -18.88 24.16
N LYS A 567 10.23 -19.81 24.83
CA LYS A 567 11.70 -19.81 24.91
C LYS A 567 12.34 -20.23 23.59
N ASP A 568 12.47 -19.29 22.68
CA ASP A 568 13.11 -19.49 21.39
C ASP A 568 14.65 -19.42 21.47
N ALA A 569 15.31 -19.74 20.35
CA ALA A 569 16.76 -19.70 20.27
C ALA A 569 17.35 -18.28 20.40
N VAL A 570 16.54 -17.24 20.17
CA VAL A 570 16.98 -15.83 20.29
C VAL A 570 17.10 -15.46 21.75
N ILE A 571 16.10 -15.77 22.56
CA ILE A 571 16.07 -15.55 24.01
C ILE A 571 17.20 -16.36 24.68
N LEU A 572 17.33 -17.65 24.35
CA LEU A 572 18.41 -18.50 24.87
C LEU A 572 19.79 -17.98 24.50
N GLY A 573 19.94 -17.41 23.29
CA GLY A 573 21.18 -16.78 22.87
C GLY A 573 21.54 -15.53 23.67
N ALA A 574 20.55 -14.68 24.00
CA ALA A 574 20.75 -13.52 24.86
C ALA A 574 21.11 -13.94 26.30
N PHE A 575 20.43 -14.96 26.82
CA PHE A 575 20.72 -15.48 28.14
C PHE A 575 22.12 -16.13 28.22
N LEU A 576 22.55 -16.82 27.16
CA LEU A 576 23.92 -17.33 27.03
C LEU A 576 24.97 -16.20 27.11
N ASN A 577 24.71 -15.07 26.43
CA ASN A 577 25.58 -13.89 26.52
C ASN A 577 25.65 -13.34 27.96
N ALA A 578 24.48 -13.21 28.61
CA ALA A 578 24.40 -12.76 29.98
C ALA A 578 25.21 -13.69 30.94
N CYS A 579 25.06 -15.00 30.80
CA CYS A 579 25.85 -15.99 31.55
C CYS A 579 27.36 -15.87 31.25
N SER A 580 27.72 -15.63 30.00
CA SER A 580 29.09 -15.46 29.55
C SER A 580 29.75 -14.22 30.16
N TRP A 581 29.05 -13.07 30.15
CA TRP A 581 29.56 -11.82 30.77
C TRP A 581 29.76 -11.95 32.30
N ASN A 582 28.87 -12.73 32.93
CA ASN A 582 28.93 -12.98 34.37
C ASN A 582 29.79 -14.22 34.75
N LYS A 583 30.45 -14.86 33.77
CA LYS A 583 31.32 -16.04 33.93
C LYS A 583 30.67 -17.24 34.64
N ASN A 584 29.34 -17.38 34.49
CA ASN A 584 28.60 -18.49 35.10
C ASN A 584 28.59 -19.70 34.17
N THR A 585 29.52 -20.63 34.37
CA THR A 585 29.75 -21.80 33.52
C THR A 585 28.69 -22.90 33.69
N GLU A 586 28.02 -23.00 34.82
CA GLU A 586 26.98 -24.00 35.07
C GLU A 586 25.75 -23.71 34.22
N LEU A 587 25.30 -22.47 34.22
CA LEU A 587 24.19 -22.03 33.38
C LEU A 587 24.52 -22.10 31.87
N VAL A 588 25.78 -21.80 31.49
CA VAL A 588 26.22 -21.96 30.09
C VAL A 588 26.00 -23.40 29.60
N LYS A 589 26.30 -24.40 30.45
CA LYS A 589 26.13 -25.81 30.11
C LYS A 589 24.66 -26.20 29.97
N GLU A 590 23.80 -25.70 30.87
CA GLU A 590 22.35 -25.93 30.77
C GLU A 590 21.76 -25.31 29.49
N VAL A 591 22.17 -24.09 29.15
CA VAL A 591 21.70 -23.40 27.92
C VAL A 591 22.24 -24.09 26.67
N GLU A 592 23.46 -24.67 26.70
CA GLU A 592 24.03 -25.41 25.56
C GLU A 592 23.09 -26.51 25.09
N GLU A 593 22.62 -27.35 26.01
CA GLU A 593 21.77 -28.50 25.67
C GLU A 593 20.46 -28.04 25.00
N LYS A 594 19.80 -27.00 25.59
CA LYS A 594 18.55 -26.43 25.07
C LYS A 594 18.76 -25.75 23.71
N LEU A 595 19.81 -24.95 23.57
CA LEU A 595 20.09 -24.18 22.36
C LEU A 595 20.45 -25.07 21.17
N LEU A 596 21.28 -26.11 21.39
CA LEU A 596 21.66 -27.04 20.36
C LEU A 596 20.52 -27.99 19.97
N ALA A 597 19.55 -28.23 20.85
CA ALA A 597 18.34 -28.98 20.52
C ALA A 597 17.46 -28.21 19.53
N ILE A 598 17.38 -26.89 19.64
CA ILE A 598 16.57 -26.02 18.77
C ILE A 598 17.32 -25.69 17.47
N GLU A 599 18.56 -25.19 17.57
CA GLU A 599 19.36 -24.70 16.44
C GLU A 599 20.68 -25.46 16.25
N GLY A 600 20.66 -26.76 16.36
CA GLY A 600 21.86 -27.62 16.23
C GLY A 600 22.49 -27.67 14.82
N SER A 601 21.89 -27.01 13.82
CA SER A 601 22.44 -26.81 12.47
C SER A 601 23.02 -25.41 12.23
N ASN A 602 22.92 -24.49 13.21
CA ASN A 602 23.36 -23.11 13.06
C ASN A 602 24.79 -22.93 13.58
N GLY A 603 25.77 -22.80 12.68
CA GLY A 603 27.19 -22.62 13.03
C GLY A 603 27.47 -21.42 13.96
N SER A 604 26.66 -20.35 13.88
CA SER A 604 26.82 -19.18 14.74
C SER A 604 26.59 -19.50 16.22
N ARG A 605 25.70 -20.45 16.54
CA ARG A 605 25.45 -20.89 17.92
C ARG A 605 26.63 -21.64 18.54
N TYR A 606 27.30 -22.48 17.73
CA TYR A 606 28.53 -23.15 18.19
C TYR A 606 29.64 -22.15 18.50
N ILE A 607 29.78 -21.09 17.70
CA ILE A 607 30.76 -20.03 17.98
C ILE A 607 30.39 -19.24 19.23
N GLN A 608 29.12 -18.93 19.41
CA GLN A 608 28.63 -18.22 20.59
C GLN A 608 28.91 -19.03 21.87
N LEU A 609 28.62 -20.33 21.86
CA LEU A 609 28.93 -21.26 22.95
C LEU A 609 30.44 -21.38 23.18
N ALA A 610 31.24 -21.55 22.14
CA ALA A 610 32.69 -21.62 22.22
C ALA A 610 33.28 -20.35 22.86
N ASN A 611 32.76 -19.18 22.48
CA ASN A 611 33.19 -17.89 23.06
C ASN A 611 32.76 -17.77 24.55
N ALA A 612 31.59 -18.27 24.93
CA ALA A 612 31.13 -18.28 26.32
C ALA A 612 32.00 -19.14 27.20
N TYR A 613 32.42 -20.32 26.73
CA TYR A 613 33.38 -21.15 27.44
C TYR A 613 34.78 -20.53 27.50
N ALA A 614 35.24 -19.93 26.40
CA ALA A 614 36.55 -19.26 26.36
C ALA A 614 36.63 -18.07 27.32
N SER A 615 35.57 -17.25 27.43
CA SER A 615 35.49 -16.11 28.34
C SER A 615 35.60 -16.52 29.82
N SER A 616 35.22 -17.77 30.13
CA SER A 616 35.28 -18.37 31.46
C SER A 616 36.54 -19.23 31.66
N GLY A 617 37.51 -19.24 30.73
CA GLY A 617 38.74 -20.02 30.80
C GLY A 617 38.56 -21.53 30.57
N ARG A 618 37.41 -21.99 30.15
CA ARG A 618 37.09 -23.42 29.91
C ARG A 618 37.50 -23.84 28.48
N TRP A 619 38.80 -23.94 28.27
CA TRP A 619 39.41 -24.19 26.96
C TRP A 619 39.06 -25.54 26.36
N ASP A 620 38.85 -26.55 27.21
CA ASP A 620 38.58 -27.94 26.75
C ASP A 620 37.14 -28.04 26.20
N GLU A 621 36.19 -27.43 26.89
CA GLU A 621 34.80 -27.31 26.40
C GLU A 621 34.74 -26.47 25.12
N MET A 622 35.45 -25.37 25.04
CA MET A 622 35.56 -24.57 23.83
C MET A 622 36.07 -25.42 22.64
N LYS A 623 37.13 -26.20 22.85
CA LYS A 623 37.65 -27.11 21.82
C LYS A 623 36.62 -28.15 21.42
N ARG A 624 35.91 -28.74 22.40
CA ARG A 624 34.84 -29.73 22.17
C ARG A 624 33.75 -29.17 21.27
N ILE A 625 33.22 -27.95 21.58
CA ILE A 625 32.19 -27.30 20.79
C ILE A 625 32.66 -27.00 19.37
N ARG A 626 33.89 -26.48 19.22
CA ARG A 626 34.47 -26.22 17.88
C ARG A 626 34.68 -27.49 17.07
N HIS A 627 35.04 -28.61 17.73
CA HIS A 627 35.19 -29.89 17.08
C HIS A 627 33.82 -30.43 16.60
N GLN A 628 32.77 -30.30 17.43
CA GLN A 628 31.40 -30.68 17.03
C GLN A 628 30.91 -29.85 15.83
N MET A 629 31.19 -28.53 15.81
CA MET A 629 30.86 -27.68 14.67
C MET A 629 31.51 -28.15 13.37
N ARG A 630 32.82 -28.46 13.42
CA ARG A 630 33.56 -28.97 12.26
C ARG A 630 33.08 -30.36 11.83
N GLY A 631 32.78 -31.27 12.75
CA GLY A 631 32.24 -32.58 12.46
C GLY A 631 30.86 -32.56 11.78
N LYS A 632 30.12 -31.46 11.91
CA LYS A 632 28.86 -31.20 11.23
C LYS A 632 28.99 -30.36 9.94
N GLU A 633 30.21 -30.02 9.53
CA GLU A 633 30.51 -29.20 8.36
C GLU A 633 29.77 -27.82 8.38
N LEU A 634 29.60 -27.26 9.59
CA LEU A 634 28.88 -25.98 9.75
C LEU A 634 29.85 -24.80 9.61
N GLU A 635 29.47 -23.86 8.75
CA GLU A 635 30.21 -22.61 8.54
C GLU A 635 29.49 -21.44 9.21
N LYS A 636 30.25 -20.41 9.54
CA LYS A 636 29.73 -19.09 9.95
C LYS A 636 29.90 -18.12 8.80
N PHE A 637 28.85 -17.38 8.48
CA PHE A 637 28.98 -16.22 7.61
C PHE A 637 29.91 -15.18 8.27
N SER A 638 30.96 -14.79 7.57
CA SER A 638 31.89 -13.77 8.03
C SER A 638 31.18 -12.42 8.11
N GLY A 639 31.38 -11.71 9.20
CA GLY A 639 30.95 -10.32 9.29
C GLY A 639 31.72 -9.47 8.28
N CYS A 640 31.04 -8.57 7.58
CA CYS A 640 31.66 -7.64 6.66
C CYS A 640 31.40 -6.18 7.07
N SER A 641 32.31 -5.31 6.68
CA SER A 641 32.16 -3.86 6.73
C SER A 641 32.12 -3.33 5.30
N LEU A 642 31.21 -2.41 5.05
CA LEU A 642 31.05 -1.77 3.73
C LEU A 642 31.49 -0.30 3.83
N ALA A 643 32.33 0.14 2.91
CA ALA A 643 32.67 1.54 2.73
C ALA A 643 32.28 1.98 1.31
N TYR A 644 31.63 3.12 1.21
CA TYR A 644 31.22 3.70 -0.07
C TYR A 644 32.21 4.82 -0.45
N ILE A 645 33.02 4.60 -1.48
CA ILE A 645 34.08 5.51 -1.90
C ILE A 645 34.01 5.61 -3.42
N ASP A 646 34.00 6.83 -3.96
CA ASP A 646 34.00 7.11 -5.42
C ASP A 646 32.90 6.34 -6.18
N ASN A 647 31.67 6.33 -5.66
CA ASN A 647 30.53 5.58 -6.21
C ASN A 647 30.72 4.05 -6.30
N GLN A 648 31.69 3.50 -5.57
CA GLN A 648 31.92 2.06 -5.48
C GLN A 648 31.78 1.57 -4.03
N VAL A 649 31.18 0.40 -3.88
CA VAL A 649 31.09 -0.28 -2.59
C VAL A 649 32.34 -1.12 -2.39
N HIS A 650 33.11 -0.82 -1.35
CA HIS A 650 34.25 -1.61 -0.91
C HIS A 650 33.85 -2.45 0.28
N MET A 651 33.90 -3.77 0.12
CA MET A 651 33.60 -4.71 1.18
C MET A 651 34.88 -5.19 1.85
N PHE A 652 34.88 -5.21 3.18
CA PHE A 652 36.00 -5.68 4.00
C PHE A 652 35.51 -6.76 4.94
N THR A 653 36.21 -7.87 5.02
CA THR A 653 36.01 -8.91 6.01
C THR A 653 37.21 -8.96 6.96
N SER A 654 37.03 -9.65 8.10
CA SER A 654 38.15 -9.80 9.06
C SER A 654 39.33 -10.53 8.40
N SER A 655 40.52 -9.95 8.47
CA SER A 655 41.75 -10.45 7.87
C SER A 655 41.74 -10.56 6.34
N ASP A 656 40.90 -9.79 5.69
CA ASP A 656 40.83 -9.73 4.22
C ASP A 656 42.04 -8.98 3.65
N ILE A 657 42.70 -9.60 2.70
CA ILE A 657 43.84 -9.06 1.97
C ILE A 657 43.53 -8.91 0.45
N SER A 658 42.27 -9.11 0.06
CA SER A 658 41.86 -9.13 -1.35
C SER A 658 41.74 -7.75 -1.99
N HIS A 659 41.59 -6.69 -1.18
CA HIS A 659 41.40 -5.34 -1.67
C HIS A 659 42.67 -4.81 -2.37
N PHE A 660 42.53 -4.16 -3.52
CA PHE A 660 43.68 -3.67 -4.34
C PHE A 660 44.57 -2.64 -3.64
N LYS A 661 44.10 -1.94 -2.58
CA LYS A 661 44.85 -1.01 -1.73
C LYS A 661 45.23 -1.60 -0.37
N THR A 662 45.26 -2.91 -0.21
CA THR A 662 45.45 -3.61 1.07
C THR A 662 46.69 -3.11 1.83
N GLU A 663 47.84 -3.00 1.17
CA GLU A 663 49.10 -2.54 1.81
C GLU A 663 48.95 -1.13 2.38
N ALA A 664 48.35 -0.20 1.63
CA ALA A 664 48.14 1.17 2.09
C ALA A 664 47.16 1.25 3.25
N ILE A 665 46.10 0.44 3.21
CA ILE A 665 45.07 0.37 4.28
C ILE A 665 45.70 -0.17 5.57
N TYR A 666 46.43 -1.28 5.50
CA TYR A 666 47.07 -1.85 6.70
C TYR A 666 48.21 -0.98 7.26
N SER A 667 48.97 -0.31 6.38
CA SER A 667 49.97 0.67 6.82
C SER A 667 49.35 1.84 7.59
N MET A 668 48.23 2.38 7.07
CA MET A 668 47.50 3.45 7.76
C MET A 668 46.86 2.98 9.06
N LEU A 669 46.25 1.79 9.09
CA LEU A 669 45.71 1.19 10.30
C LEU A 669 46.77 0.98 11.36
N HIS A 670 47.96 0.52 10.99
CA HIS A 670 49.09 0.38 11.91
C HIS A 670 49.52 1.71 12.48
N PHE A 671 49.58 2.75 11.67
CA PHE A 671 49.92 4.12 12.13
C PHE A 671 48.88 4.65 13.13
N VAL A 672 47.57 4.57 12.77
CA VAL A 672 46.46 5.01 13.64
C VAL A 672 46.41 4.23 14.96
N THR A 673 46.63 2.90 14.94
CA THR A 673 46.62 2.07 16.15
C THR A 673 47.81 2.41 17.06
N LYS A 674 48.96 2.75 16.49
CA LYS A 674 50.12 3.20 17.25
C LYS A 674 49.85 4.52 17.96
N ASP A 675 49.34 5.52 17.24
CA ASP A 675 48.96 6.82 17.80
C ASP A 675 47.91 6.69 18.93
N LEU A 676 46.89 5.80 18.74
CA LEU A 676 45.88 5.54 19.74
C LEU A 676 46.46 4.86 21.00
N SER A 677 47.46 3.98 20.88
CA SER A 677 48.13 3.36 22.03
C SER A 677 48.96 4.37 22.81
N GLU A 678 49.66 5.28 22.13
CA GLU A 678 50.40 6.36 22.75
C GLU A 678 49.47 7.35 23.50
N ILE A 679 48.30 7.69 22.94
CA ILE A 679 47.28 8.53 23.60
C ILE A 679 46.68 7.84 24.83
N SER A 680 46.51 6.51 24.80
CA SER A 680 45.97 5.75 25.94
C SER A 680 46.94 5.68 27.12
N GLU A 681 48.24 5.70 26.88
CA GLU A 681 49.26 5.76 27.92
C GLU A 681 49.34 7.14 28.61
N TYR A 682 48.89 8.21 27.98
CA TYR A 682 48.80 9.56 28.57
C TYR A 682 47.52 9.82 29.40
N ARG A 683 46.62 8.85 29.51
CA ARG A 683 45.34 8.95 30.25
C ARG A 683 45.26 8.07 31.51
N ILE A 684 46.39 7.54 32.02
CA ILE A 684 46.47 6.85 33.32
C ILE A 684 47.07 7.79 34.36
#